data_964ec6b9c30847a0ae982ec983b311b4
#
_entry.id   964ec6b9c30847a0ae982ec983b311b4
#
_cell.length_a   1.000
_cell.length_b   1.000
_cell.length_c   1.000
_cell.angle_alpha   90.00
_cell.angle_beta   90.00
_cell.angle_gamma   90.00
#
_symmetry.space_group_name_H-M   'P 1'
#
loop_
_entity.id
_entity.type
_entity.pdbx_description
1 polymer ?
#
loop_
_entity_poly.entity_id
_entity_poly.type
_entity_poly.pdbx_seq_one_letter_code
_entity_poly.pdbx_strand_id
1 'polypeptide(L)'
;VGSEMCIRDRYNTMQTFNTEIVYRVVLTGSDAYEDIFSSLEKPIEYLKNRSLNGEQNAIKLSDNTKWVNNKNAFSNEILRTYEQFLKSVSNAPCFKGNVIVYSNDDILGNMIFSSVCGECIEKGNWENIVLKNGPFNVLDDYEEFCDIMPRTLKYWPTYYTLDEVKSFFRPPMLYDAENIEMRKETDPLQIEGNLYLGKNTQEISIPLNILKKHAFVCGVPGAGKTNTMLHICYSLWKNCNVPFLVLEPAKKEYRALSQTDIDDLIIFSPSSGSRFPMAINPFEFAMGLSLSEHIQNLMNVFEGAFPLTPPLPALLDRAIEGVYNDHGWDADDINEGNKEYPTISELYDRLEFELKNTDYDGEVRGNMKSALEMRIGGLLRRDLGNVFDVKISSLKPEELIQHPIIIEMESMGTGPSNFMTLMICTLIREVLKADPKGNDNRSVRHVIFIEEAHNLIANATGETVTGDANPKVAATNYIVKMLAEVRALREGIIIADQLPTVMAAEVLKNTGLKIVHRLTAGDDRAVIGEMMSANGMQIESIATYMPGDALISYEGLMRPFKMKIAEFNLKDAPATEKLYELMSIRDLQRHISKETFAIRLQKNKQNWMKEWRIAVVVFEQLQNDCSKIDMIESINEYEILVNTIVKD
;
A
#
# COMPACT_ATOMS: atom_id res chain seq x y z
N VAL A 1 27.76 -13.09 -2.03
CA VAL A 1 27.35 -11.72 -1.76
C VAL A 1 27.63 -11.44 -0.29
N GLY A 2 28.84 -10.96 0.02
CA GLY A 2 29.20 -10.57 1.39
C GLY A 2 28.23 -9.48 1.84
N SER A 3 27.54 -9.70 2.96
CA SER A 3 26.63 -8.72 3.53
C SER A 3 27.40 -7.46 3.97
N GLU A 4 26.79 -6.29 3.91
CA GLU A 4 27.41 -5.04 4.42
C GLU A 4 27.83 -5.16 5.89
N MET A 5 27.15 -6.04 6.62
CA MET A 5 27.46 -6.38 8.00
C MET A 5 28.87 -6.99 8.18
N CYS A 6 29.32 -7.84 7.25
CA CYS A 6 30.60 -8.54 7.34
C CYS A 6 31.82 -7.60 7.20
N ILE A 7 31.71 -6.55 6.35
CA ILE A 7 32.79 -5.53 6.21
C ILE A 7 32.87 -4.66 7.46
N ARG A 8 31.73 -4.33 8.05
CA ARG A 8 31.62 -3.60 9.30
C ARG A 8 32.24 -4.37 10.46
N ASP A 9 31.96 -5.67 10.56
CA ASP A 9 32.47 -6.50 11.62
C ASP A 9 33.99 -6.67 11.54
N ARG A 10 34.56 -6.77 10.34
CA ARG A 10 36.01 -6.78 10.10
C ARG A 10 36.69 -5.50 10.62
N TYR A 11 36.17 -4.35 10.24
CA TYR A 11 36.72 -3.07 10.67
C TYR A 11 36.59 -2.88 12.18
N ASN A 12 35.45 -3.20 12.76
CA ASN A 12 35.25 -3.16 14.20
C ASN A 12 36.19 -4.13 14.93
N THR A 13 36.41 -5.33 14.38
CA THR A 13 37.35 -6.29 14.92
C THR A 13 38.78 -5.73 14.87
N MET A 14 39.20 -5.10 13.77
CA MET A 14 40.49 -4.46 13.64
C MET A 14 40.66 -3.28 14.63
N GLN A 15 39.62 -2.50 14.88
CA GLN A 15 39.68 -1.38 15.84
C GLN A 15 39.68 -1.78 17.31
N THR A 16 39.13 -2.94 17.66
CA THR A 16 39.07 -3.39 19.05
C THR A 16 40.44 -3.82 19.59
N PHE A 17 41.42 -4.07 18.73
CA PHE A 17 42.75 -4.50 19.10
C PHE A 17 43.76 -3.34 18.97
N ASN A 18 44.51 -3.07 20.04
CA ASN A 18 45.53 -2.02 20.05
C ASN A 18 46.82 -2.48 19.35
N THR A 19 46.70 -3.01 18.12
CA THR A 19 47.78 -3.62 17.35
C THR A 19 47.66 -3.11 15.89
N GLU A 20 48.78 -2.75 15.30
CA GLU A 20 48.80 -2.37 13.88
C GLU A 20 48.54 -3.60 13.01
N ILE A 21 47.54 -3.49 12.15
CA ILE A 21 47.16 -4.51 11.19
C ILE A 21 47.01 -3.84 9.82
N VAL A 22 47.71 -4.39 8.86
CA VAL A 22 47.57 -3.93 7.48
C VAL A 22 46.94 -5.04 6.64
N TYR A 23 45.78 -4.76 6.10
CA TYR A 23 45.10 -5.61 5.13
C TYR A 23 45.34 -5.08 3.72
N ARG A 24 45.93 -5.90 2.86
CA ARG A 24 46.25 -5.52 1.48
C ARG A 24 45.74 -6.56 0.49
N VAL A 25 45.13 -6.09 -0.58
CA VAL A 25 44.76 -6.89 -1.74
C VAL A 25 45.56 -6.43 -2.92
N VAL A 26 46.35 -7.32 -3.49
CA VAL A 26 47.12 -7.07 -4.69
C VAL A 26 46.41 -7.77 -5.84
N LEU A 27 46.02 -7.01 -6.87
CA LEU A 27 45.30 -7.54 -8.01
C LEU A 27 45.91 -7.00 -9.32
N THR A 28 46.13 -7.90 -10.26
CA THR A 28 46.54 -7.58 -11.62
C THR A 28 45.47 -8.07 -12.60
N GLY A 29 44.96 -7.21 -13.46
CA GLY A 29 44.03 -7.61 -14.51
C GLY A 29 44.69 -8.66 -15.42
N SER A 30 43.95 -9.73 -15.66
CA SER A 30 44.41 -10.77 -16.60
C SER A 30 43.49 -10.77 -17.81
N ASP A 31 44.01 -10.38 -18.96
CA ASP A 31 43.26 -10.39 -20.22
C ASP A 31 43.06 -11.80 -20.82
N ALA A 32 43.64 -12.81 -20.18
CA ALA A 32 43.84 -14.07 -20.84
C ALA A 32 43.03 -15.22 -20.22
N TYR A 33 41.81 -15.42 -20.71
CA TYR A 33 41.17 -16.74 -20.67
C TYR A 33 42.14 -17.83 -21.21
N GLU A 34 42.94 -17.53 -22.25
CA GLU A 34 43.92 -18.44 -22.82
C GLU A 34 45.06 -18.82 -21.85
N ASP A 35 45.54 -17.88 -21.03
CA ASP A 35 46.58 -18.16 -20.02
C ASP A 35 46.05 -19.03 -18.88
N ILE A 36 44.82 -18.78 -18.43
CA ILE A 36 44.14 -19.58 -17.39
C ILE A 36 43.87 -20.98 -17.94
N PHE A 37 43.29 -21.06 -19.14
CA PHE A 37 42.99 -22.32 -19.79
C PHE A 37 44.25 -23.16 -19.98
N SER A 38 45.32 -22.59 -20.49
CA SER A 38 46.60 -23.28 -20.67
C SER A 38 47.24 -23.75 -19.37
N SER A 39 47.09 -22.99 -18.29
CA SER A 39 47.59 -23.37 -16.97
C SER A 39 46.78 -24.50 -16.30
N LEU A 40 45.49 -24.58 -16.59
CA LEU A 40 44.58 -25.58 -16.00
C LEU A 40 44.32 -26.81 -16.90
N GLU A 41 44.70 -26.75 -18.17
CA GLU A 41 44.47 -27.84 -19.14
C GLU A 41 45.10 -29.16 -18.69
N LYS A 42 46.36 -29.15 -18.29
CA LYS A 42 47.06 -30.37 -17.81
C LYS A 42 46.47 -30.94 -16.51
N PRO A 43 46.20 -30.12 -15.47
CA PRO A 43 45.52 -30.60 -14.28
C PRO A 43 44.12 -31.19 -14.56
N ILE A 44 43.33 -30.56 -15.42
CA ILE A 44 42.01 -31.01 -15.80
C ILE A 44 42.08 -32.35 -16.56
N GLU A 45 43.01 -32.46 -17.53
CA GLU A 45 43.23 -33.71 -18.28
C GLU A 45 43.68 -34.84 -17.37
N TYR A 46 44.59 -34.57 -16.44
CA TYR A 46 45.02 -35.53 -15.43
C TYR A 46 43.84 -36.00 -14.53
N LEU A 47 43.04 -35.08 -14.04
CA LEU A 47 41.87 -35.38 -13.23
C LEU A 47 40.80 -36.16 -14.02
N LYS A 48 40.58 -35.81 -15.31
CA LYS A 48 39.66 -36.55 -16.19
C LYS A 48 40.10 -38.02 -16.36
N ASN A 49 41.38 -38.18 -16.65
CA ASN A 49 41.94 -39.53 -16.81
C ASN A 49 41.80 -40.36 -15.52
N ARG A 50 42.08 -39.76 -14.37
CA ARG A 50 41.97 -40.45 -13.06
C ARG A 50 40.53 -40.72 -12.61
N SER A 51 39.58 -39.85 -12.98
CA SER A 51 38.16 -40.03 -12.69
C SER A 51 37.49 -41.11 -13.58
N LEU A 52 37.90 -41.16 -14.86
CA LEU A 52 37.35 -42.10 -15.86
C LEU A 52 37.97 -43.49 -15.77
N ASN A 53 39.29 -43.55 -15.69
CA ASN A 53 40.04 -44.82 -15.79
C ASN A 53 40.40 -45.43 -14.42
N GLY A 54 40.30 -44.62 -13.33
CA GLY A 54 40.70 -45.10 -12.00
C GLY A 54 42.20 -45.33 -11.85
N GLU A 55 42.66 -45.60 -10.63
CA GLU A 55 44.01 -46.14 -10.40
C GLU A 55 43.98 -47.64 -10.53
N GLN A 56 44.85 -48.18 -11.39
CA GLN A 56 45.03 -49.62 -11.47
C GLN A 56 45.91 -50.08 -10.28
N ASN A 57 45.26 -50.62 -9.27
CA ASN A 57 45.95 -51.22 -8.15
C ASN A 57 46.04 -52.74 -8.34
N ALA A 58 47.25 -53.23 -8.37
CA ALA A 58 47.52 -54.66 -8.43
C ALA A 58 47.31 -55.28 -7.05
N ILE A 59 46.24 -56.05 -6.90
CA ILE A 59 46.04 -56.85 -5.68
C ILE A 59 46.59 -58.27 -5.94
N LYS A 60 47.71 -58.61 -5.30
CA LYS A 60 48.25 -59.98 -5.33
C LYS A 60 47.43 -60.88 -4.41
N LEU A 61 46.64 -61.75 -4.99
CA LEU A 61 46.03 -62.86 -4.32
C LEU A 61 46.76 -64.13 -4.74
N SER A 62 47.59 -64.64 -3.84
CA SER A 62 48.36 -65.91 -3.92
C SER A 62 48.77 -66.33 -5.31
N ASP A 63 48.61 -66.54 -6.28
CA ASP A 63 49.20 -66.84 -7.61
C ASP A 63 48.57 -66.13 -8.81
N ASN A 64 47.57 -65.28 -8.55
CA ASN A 64 46.95 -64.46 -9.61
C ASN A 64 46.92 -62.99 -9.27
N THR A 65 47.46 -62.13 -10.12
CA THR A 65 47.37 -60.67 -10.00
C THR A 65 46.05 -60.20 -10.61
N LYS A 66 45.16 -59.72 -9.77
CA LYS A 66 43.89 -59.11 -10.23
C LYS A 66 44.02 -57.60 -10.23
N TRP A 67 43.83 -56.96 -11.37
CA TRP A 67 43.82 -55.51 -11.50
C TRP A 67 42.42 -55.03 -11.19
N VAL A 68 42.30 -54.15 -10.19
CA VAL A 68 41.00 -53.53 -9.81
C VAL A 68 41.09 -52.05 -10.12
N ASN A 69 40.18 -51.59 -10.95
CA ASN A 69 40.03 -50.14 -11.23
C ASN A 69 39.20 -49.49 -10.11
N ASN A 70 39.84 -48.75 -9.24
CA ASN A 70 39.14 -47.95 -8.25
C ASN A 70 38.91 -46.53 -8.83
N LYS A 71 37.66 -46.23 -9.17
CA LYS A 71 37.25 -44.87 -9.53
C LYS A 71 37.39 -43.95 -8.30
N ASN A 72 38.17 -42.90 -8.46
CA ASN A 72 38.41 -41.97 -7.38
C ASN A 72 37.30 -40.87 -7.38
N ALA A 73 36.34 -40.97 -6.47
CA ALA A 73 35.25 -40.02 -6.35
C ALA A 73 35.73 -38.60 -6.06
N PHE A 74 36.82 -38.45 -5.31
CA PHE A 74 37.41 -37.15 -4.96
C PHE A 74 37.98 -36.42 -6.19
N SER A 75 38.59 -37.17 -7.15
CA SER A 75 39.07 -36.56 -8.42
C SER A 75 37.92 -35.99 -9.26
N ASN A 76 36.72 -36.59 -9.17
CA ASN A 76 35.51 -36.08 -9.84
C ASN A 76 35.02 -34.75 -9.23
N GLU A 77 35.09 -34.60 -7.93
CA GLU A 77 34.68 -33.41 -7.23
C GLU A 77 35.60 -32.20 -7.54
N ILE A 78 36.91 -32.45 -7.51
CA ILE A 78 37.90 -31.42 -7.90
C ILE A 78 37.75 -31.06 -9.38
N LEU A 79 37.53 -32.02 -10.26
CA LEU A 79 37.30 -31.78 -11.69
C LEU A 79 36.11 -30.85 -11.92
N ARG A 80 35.00 -31.12 -11.25
CA ARG A 80 33.78 -30.26 -11.31
C ARG A 80 34.06 -28.85 -10.85
N THR A 81 34.86 -28.66 -9.81
CA THR A 81 35.25 -27.34 -9.30
C THR A 81 36.03 -26.57 -10.35
N TYR A 82 37.02 -27.19 -11.00
CA TYR A 82 37.76 -26.55 -12.07
C TYR A 82 36.91 -26.25 -13.31
N GLU A 83 35.99 -27.15 -13.69
CA GLU A 83 35.10 -26.92 -14.83
C GLU A 83 34.10 -25.78 -14.55
N GLN A 84 33.61 -25.68 -13.33
CA GLN A 84 32.76 -24.56 -12.90
C GLN A 84 33.50 -23.25 -12.88
N PHE A 85 34.75 -23.24 -12.40
CA PHE A 85 35.61 -22.07 -12.40
C PHE A 85 35.89 -21.59 -13.82
N LEU A 86 36.32 -22.46 -14.72
CA LEU A 86 36.54 -22.13 -16.13
C LEU A 86 35.28 -21.55 -16.79
N LYS A 87 34.11 -22.11 -16.48
CA LYS A 87 32.82 -21.59 -16.98
C LYS A 87 32.50 -20.20 -16.44
N SER A 88 32.82 -19.91 -15.19
CA SER A 88 32.60 -18.59 -14.60
C SER A 88 33.54 -17.53 -15.19
N VAL A 89 34.77 -17.92 -15.54
CA VAL A 89 35.79 -17.02 -16.09
C VAL A 89 35.66 -16.84 -17.61
N SER A 90 35.02 -17.75 -18.33
CA SER A 90 34.89 -17.68 -19.81
C SER A 90 34.09 -16.49 -20.30
N ASN A 91 33.26 -15.86 -19.49
CA ASN A 91 32.36 -14.77 -19.87
C ASN A 91 32.56 -13.48 -19.04
N ALA A 92 33.56 -13.42 -18.17
CA ALA A 92 33.79 -12.28 -17.29
C ALA A 92 35.29 -11.97 -17.13
N PRO A 93 35.70 -10.71 -16.95
CA PRO A 93 37.07 -10.38 -16.63
C PRO A 93 37.51 -11.05 -15.33
N CYS A 94 38.72 -11.57 -15.31
CA CYS A 94 39.34 -12.17 -14.13
C CYS A 94 40.61 -11.42 -13.73
N PHE A 95 41.03 -11.63 -12.51
CA PHE A 95 42.18 -10.95 -11.91
C PHE A 95 43.09 -11.99 -11.26
N LYS A 96 44.41 -11.85 -11.50
CA LYS A 96 45.43 -12.53 -10.70
C LYS A 96 45.68 -11.72 -9.44
N GLY A 97 45.76 -12.37 -8.30
CA GLY A 97 46.04 -11.59 -7.12
C GLY A 97 46.15 -12.40 -5.83
N ASN A 98 46.36 -11.67 -4.76
CA ASN A 98 46.43 -12.25 -3.46
C ASN A 98 45.92 -11.29 -2.37
N VAL A 99 45.44 -11.90 -1.28
CA VAL A 99 45.05 -11.21 -0.06
C VAL A 99 46.16 -11.40 0.96
N ILE A 100 46.67 -10.31 1.49
CA ILE A 100 47.79 -10.31 2.44
C ILE A 100 47.35 -9.58 3.71
N VAL A 101 47.62 -10.18 4.85
CA VAL A 101 47.39 -9.56 6.17
C VAL A 101 48.71 -9.50 6.90
N TYR A 102 49.16 -8.28 7.24
CA TYR A 102 50.30 -8.04 8.08
C TYR A 102 49.82 -7.78 9.49
N SER A 103 50.38 -8.51 10.47
CA SER A 103 50.08 -8.33 11.87
C SER A 103 51.27 -8.69 12.76
N ASN A 104 51.45 -7.96 13.83
CA ASN A 104 52.43 -8.31 14.86
C ASN A 104 51.93 -9.43 15.79
N ASP A 105 50.67 -9.84 15.67
CA ASP A 105 50.01 -10.91 16.44
C ASP A 105 49.56 -12.01 15.45
N ASP A 106 50.12 -13.21 15.59
CA ASP A 106 49.86 -14.36 14.73
C ASP A 106 48.39 -14.81 14.83
N ILE A 107 47.77 -14.72 16.00
CA ILE A 107 46.39 -15.16 16.22
C ILE A 107 45.43 -14.19 15.56
N LEU A 108 45.66 -12.91 15.74
CA LEU A 108 44.84 -11.85 15.21
C LEU A 108 44.95 -11.78 13.68
N GLY A 109 46.17 -11.91 13.13
CA GLY A 109 46.41 -11.99 11.71
C GLY A 109 45.64 -13.15 11.06
N ASN A 110 45.67 -14.32 11.67
CA ASN A 110 44.93 -15.50 11.20
C ASN A 110 43.41 -15.32 11.28
N MET A 111 42.91 -14.69 12.36
CA MET A 111 41.46 -14.40 12.49
C MET A 111 40.97 -13.49 11.35
N ILE A 112 41.69 -12.40 11.11
CA ILE A 112 41.29 -11.44 10.06
C ILE A 112 41.39 -12.06 8.68
N PHE A 113 42.50 -12.77 8.40
CA PHE A 113 42.66 -13.47 7.13
C PHE A 113 41.55 -14.49 6.89
N SER A 114 41.22 -15.29 7.89
CA SER A 114 40.16 -16.32 7.81
C SER A 114 38.76 -15.68 7.60
N SER A 115 38.49 -14.58 8.27
CA SER A 115 37.24 -13.84 8.11
C SER A 115 37.13 -13.28 6.67
N VAL A 116 38.19 -12.66 6.15
CA VAL A 116 38.22 -12.11 4.81
C VAL A 116 38.02 -13.20 3.74
N CYS A 117 38.77 -14.28 3.84
CA CYS A 117 38.70 -15.37 2.86
C CYS A 117 37.37 -16.12 2.91
N GLY A 118 36.84 -16.37 4.11
CA GLY A 118 35.56 -17.05 4.29
C GLY A 118 34.36 -16.28 3.77
N GLU A 119 34.45 -14.94 3.74
CA GLU A 119 33.35 -14.08 3.33
C GLU A 119 33.43 -13.64 1.86
N CYS A 120 34.66 -13.52 1.32
CA CYS A 120 34.87 -13.00 -0.03
C CYS A 120 34.98 -14.11 -1.09
N ILE A 121 35.29 -15.33 -0.69
CA ILE A 121 35.46 -16.46 -1.60
C ILE A 121 34.21 -17.37 -1.55
N GLU A 122 33.32 -17.19 -2.49
CA GLU A 122 32.05 -17.94 -2.52
C GLU A 122 32.19 -19.41 -2.87
N LYS A 123 33.16 -19.75 -3.72
CA LYS A 123 33.30 -21.11 -4.27
C LYS A 123 34.77 -21.49 -4.35
N GLY A 124 35.28 -22.10 -3.34
CA GLY A 124 36.65 -22.59 -3.35
C GLY A 124 37.18 -22.82 -1.94
N ASN A 125 38.32 -23.51 -1.86
CA ASN A 125 39.07 -23.70 -0.63
C ASN A 125 40.22 -22.69 -0.61
N TRP A 126 40.42 -22.04 0.49
CA TRP A 126 41.57 -21.17 0.72
C TRP A 126 42.44 -21.76 1.83
N GLU A 127 43.75 -21.53 1.71
CA GLU A 127 44.72 -21.97 2.69
C GLU A 127 45.59 -20.79 3.12
N ASN A 128 45.84 -20.68 4.39
CA ASN A 128 46.65 -19.64 4.98
C ASN A 128 48.13 -20.03 4.97
N ILE A 129 48.97 -19.19 4.38
CA ILE A 129 50.41 -19.33 4.39
C ILE A 129 51.02 -18.30 5.30
N VAL A 130 51.50 -18.73 6.46
CA VAL A 130 52.15 -17.85 7.43
C VAL A 130 53.64 -17.70 7.05
N LEU A 131 54.01 -16.49 6.64
CA LEU A 131 55.44 -16.13 6.41
C LEU A 131 55.99 -15.56 7.69
N LYS A 132 56.87 -16.31 8.39
CA LYS A 132 57.59 -15.84 9.58
C LYS A 132 58.87 -15.08 9.18
N ASN A 133 59.04 -13.86 9.74
CA ASN A 133 60.25 -13.06 9.69
C ASN A 133 60.63 -12.42 8.34
N GLY A 134 59.75 -11.64 7.76
CA GLY A 134 60.11 -10.67 6.72
C GLY A 134 60.12 -9.24 7.26
N PRO A 135 60.94 -8.32 6.81
CA PRO A 135 60.71 -6.90 7.05
C PRO A 135 59.35 -6.53 6.49
N PHE A 136 58.68 -5.57 7.14
CA PHE A 136 57.41 -4.98 6.68
C PHE A 136 57.61 -4.19 5.36
N ASN A 137 58.18 -4.79 4.36
CA ASN A 137 58.17 -4.23 3.03
C ASN A 137 56.86 -4.61 2.38
N VAL A 138 56.00 -3.63 2.28
CA VAL A 138 54.71 -3.76 1.59
C VAL A 138 55.04 -4.08 0.14
N LEU A 139 54.76 -5.30 -0.30
CA LEU A 139 54.99 -5.74 -1.70
C LEU A 139 54.09 -4.91 -2.63
N ASP A 140 54.66 -4.33 -3.64
CA ASP A 140 53.96 -3.37 -4.49
C ASP A 140 53.28 -4.01 -5.70
N ASP A 141 53.69 -5.21 -6.10
CA ASP A 141 53.08 -5.94 -7.21
C ASP A 141 52.93 -7.45 -6.95
N TYR A 142 52.25 -8.11 -7.86
CA TYR A 142 52.01 -9.55 -7.81
C TYR A 142 53.24 -10.39 -8.08
N GLU A 143 54.19 -9.90 -8.90
CA GLU A 143 55.42 -10.61 -9.24
C GLU A 143 56.35 -10.72 -8.01
N GLU A 144 56.52 -9.64 -7.26
CA GLU A 144 57.25 -9.67 -6.00
C GLU A 144 56.67 -10.67 -5.01
N PHE A 145 55.33 -10.75 -4.96
CA PHE A 145 54.64 -11.76 -4.14
C PHE A 145 54.96 -13.19 -4.61
N CYS A 146 54.95 -13.44 -5.92
CA CYS A 146 55.28 -14.75 -6.46
C CYS A 146 56.71 -15.18 -6.13
N ASP A 147 57.64 -14.25 -5.95
CA ASP A 147 59.04 -14.57 -5.61
C ASP A 147 59.21 -15.10 -4.18
N ILE A 148 58.40 -14.69 -3.26
CA ILE A 148 58.43 -15.18 -1.88
C ILE A 148 57.60 -16.44 -1.66
N MET A 149 56.77 -16.85 -2.60
CA MET A 149 55.97 -18.05 -2.51
C MET A 149 56.82 -19.34 -2.52
N PRO A 150 56.41 -20.37 -1.71
CA PRO A 150 57.00 -21.69 -1.84
C PRO A 150 56.92 -22.23 -3.27
N ARG A 151 57.99 -22.91 -3.71
CA ARG A 151 58.08 -23.43 -5.10
C ARG A 151 56.90 -24.27 -5.55
N THR A 152 56.30 -25.00 -4.61
CA THR A 152 55.11 -25.83 -4.84
C THR A 152 53.86 -25.02 -5.19
N LEU A 153 53.79 -23.76 -4.76
CA LEU A 153 52.64 -22.89 -4.94
C LEU A 153 52.82 -21.89 -6.08
N LYS A 154 54.06 -21.67 -6.55
CA LYS A 154 54.35 -20.83 -7.74
C LYS A 154 53.62 -21.30 -9.01
N TYR A 155 53.27 -22.54 -9.08
CA TYR A 155 52.56 -23.13 -10.23
C TYR A 155 51.04 -23.04 -10.15
N TRP A 156 50.46 -22.48 -9.05
CA TRP A 156 49.03 -22.35 -8.83
C TRP A 156 48.66 -20.88 -8.62
N PRO A 157 48.61 -20.10 -9.71
CA PRO A 157 48.21 -18.71 -9.57
C PRO A 157 46.78 -18.61 -9.05
N THR A 158 46.58 -17.68 -8.13
CA THR A 158 45.23 -17.39 -7.58
C THR A 158 44.51 -16.43 -8.53
N TYR A 159 43.37 -16.87 -9.03
CA TYR A 159 42.50 -16.07 -9.87
C TYR A 159 41.20 -15.76 -9.13
N TYR A 160 40.71 -14.55 -9.34
CA TYR A 160 39.46 -14.09 -8.78
C TYR A 160 38.53 -13.63 -9.90
N THR A 161 37.25 -13.89 -9.73
CA THR A 161 36.18 -13.36 -10.56
C THR A 161 35.91 -11.89 -10.21
N LEU A 162 35.24 -11.15 -11.10
CA LEU A 162 34.85 -9.76 -10.82
C LEU A 162 34.00 -9.60 -9.57
N ASP A 163 33.14 -10.56 -9.28
CA ASP A 163 32.25 -10.52 -8.10
C ASP A 163 33.03 -10.74 -6.79
N GLU A 164 34.01 -11.62 -6.79
CA GLU A 164 34.96 -11.79 -5.67
C GLU A 164 35.79 -10.52 -5.45
N VAL A 165 36.34 -9.94 -6.53
CA VAL A 165 37.12 -8.69 -6.49
C VAL A 165 36.30 -7.53 -5.91
N LYS A 166 35.04 -7.37 -6.31
CA LYS A 166 34.16 -6.35 -5.73
C LYS A 166 34.02 -6.50 -4.21
N SER A 167 34.02 -7.73 -3.72
CA SER A 167 33.92 -8.02 -2.29
C SER A 167 35.18 -7.61 -1.51
N PHE A 168 36.37 -7.65 -2.14
CA PHE A 168 37.63 -7.19 -1.52
C PHE A 168 37.75 -5.67 -1.45
N PHE A 169 37.20 -4.94 -2.43
CA PHE A 169 37.40 -3.50 -2.61
C PHE A 169 36.32 -2.59 -2.02
N ARG A 170 35.36 -3.12 -1.30
CA ARG A 170 34.44 -2.22 -0.60
C ARG A 170 35.20 -1.46 0.48
N PRO A 171 35.39 -0.13 0.35
CA PRO A 171 36.09 0.63 1.37
C PRO A 171 35.32 0.50 2.69
N PRO A 172 36.03 0.31 3.81
CA PRO A 172 35.40 0.36 5.13
C PRO A 172 34.80 1.75 5.29
N MET A 173 33.52 1.83 5.59
CA MET A 173 32.94 3.09 6.00
C MET A 173 33.48 3.41 7.39
N LEU A 174 34.27 4.49 7.48
CA LEU A 174 34.82 5.00 8.72
C LEU A 174 33.65 5.43 9.62
N TYR A 175 33.44 4.69 10.66
CA TYR A 175 32.50 5.03 11.71
C TYR A 175 33.27 5.74 12.82
N ASP A 176 33.07 7.03 12.94
CA ASP A 176 33.41 7.71 14.18
C ASP A 176 32.42 7.26 15.25
N ALA A 177 32.89 6.64 16.34
CA ALA A 177 32.06 5.98 17.33
C ALA A 177 31.08 6.93 18.07
N GLU A 178 31.31 8.25 17.99
CA GLU A 178 30.45 9.29 18.56
C GLU A 178 29.54 9.98 17.54
N ASN A 179 29.84 9.85 16.23
CA ASN A 179 29.05 10.43 15.15
C ASN A 179 28.83 9.41 14.02
N ILE A 180 28.35 8.22 14.39
CA ILE A 180 27.73 7.35 13.40
C ILE A 180 26.37 7.93 13.05
N GLU A 181 26.35 9.06 12.41
CA GLU A 181 25.40 9.19 11.36
C GLU A 181 25.82 8.14 10.32
N MET A 182 25.19 6.92 10.33
CA MET A 182 24.96 6.27 9.05
C MET A 182 24.77 7.43 8.11
N ARG A 183 25.54 7.56 7.02
CA ARG A 183 25.06 8.37 5.91
C ARG A 183 23.70 7.78 5.71
N LYS A 184 22.73 8.45 6.32
CA LYS A 184 21.32 8.14 6.22
C LYS A 184 21.18 7.86 4.78
N GLU A 185 20.79 6.65 4.44
CA GLU A 185 20.53 6.28 3.08
C GLU A 185 19.84 7.49 2.48
N THR A 186 20.63 8.28 1.75
CA THR A 186 20.29 9.58 1.20
C THR A 186 19.27 10.28 2.08
N ASP A 187 19.70 11.26 2.88
CA ASP A 187 18.77 12.28 3.40
C ASP A 187 17.73 12.46 2.31
N PRO A 188 16.46 12.19 2.58
CA PRO A 188 15.47 12.28 1.53
C PRO A 188 15.74 13.62 0.89
N LEU A 189 16.22 13.61 -0.35
CA LEU A 189 16.44 14.78 -1.18
C LEU A 189 15.39 15.77 -0.74
N GLN A 190 15.75 17.00 -0.36
CA GLN A 190 14.78 17.97 0.14
C GLN A 190 13.53 17.84 -0.68
N ILE A 191 12.58 17.04 -0.16
CA ILE A 191 11.38 16.72 -0.90
C ILE A 191 10.51 17.91 -0.63
N GLU A 192 10.58 18.88 -1.53
CA GLU A 192 9.68 20.03 -1.51
C GLU A 192 8.27 19.51 -1.74
N GLY A 193 7.49 19.43 -0.71
CA GLY A 193 6.11 18.95 -0.75
C GLY A 193 5.23 19.77 0.17
N ASN A 194 3.93 19.72 -0.08
CA ASN A 194 2.93 20.46 0.69
C ASN A 194 2.21 19.55 1.69
N LEU A 195 2.32 18.24 1.53
CA LEU A 195 1.70 17.29 2.43
C LEU A 195 2.72 16.86 3.48
N TYR A 196 2.68 17.51 4.63
CA TYR A 196 3.53 17.20 5.77
C TYR A 196 3.18 15.84 6.35
N LEU A 197 4.19 14.98 6.59
CA LEU A 197 4.00 13.65 7.18
C LEU A 197 4.64 13.51 8.56
N GLY A 198 5.72 14.23 8.83
CA GLY A 198 6.41 14.10 10.11
C GLY A 198 7.84 14.64 10.06
N LYS A 199 8.62 14.26 11.06
CA LYS A 199 9.97 14.75 11.24
C LYS A 199 10.91 13.60 11.61
N ASN A 200 12.02 13.49 10.89
CA ASN A 200 13.19 12.76 11.36
C ASN A 200 14.20 13.76 11.93
N THR A 201 15.32 13.98 11.25
CA THR A 201 16.23 15.10 11.53
C THR A 201 15.69 16.41 10.93
N GLN A 202 14.97 16.33 9.83
CA GLN A 202 14.31 17.43 9.14
C GLN A 202 12.82 17.14 8.97
N GLU A 203 12.02 18.18 8.74
CA GLU A 203 10.62 18.03 8.40
C GLU A 203 10.49 17.39 7.01
N ILE A 204 9.62 16.37 6.92
CA ILE A 204 9.39 15.64 5.69
C ILE A 204 7.97 15.93 5.21
N SER A 205 7.90 16.53 4.05
CA SER A 205 6.67 16.77 3.32
C SER A 205 6.77 16.13 1.93
N ILE A 206 5.72 15.44 1.49
CA ILE A 206 5.68 14.83 0.16
C ILE A 206 4.88 15.70 -0.81
N PRO A 207 5.17 15.65 -2.12
CA PRO A 207 4.40 16.40 -3.09
C PRO A 207 2.95 15.93 -3.15
N LEU A 208 2.00 16.84 -3.05
CA LEU A 208 0.57 16.53 -3.08
C LEU A 208 0.14 15.78 -4.36
N ASN A 209 0.77 16.08 -5.49
CA ASN A 209 0.44 15.47 -6.77
C ASN A 209 0.66 13.95 -6.82
N ILE A 210 1.39 13.38 -5.86
CA ILE A 210 1.59 11.92 -5.72
C ILE A 210 0.26 11.24 -5.43
N LEU A 211 -0.64 11.89 -4.68
CA LEU A 211 -1.94 11.31 -4.33
C LEU A 211 -2.84 11.06 -5.53
N LYS A 212 -2.63 11.71 -6.70
CA LYS A 212 -3.31 11.34 -7.94
C LYS A 212 -3.03 9.91 -8.39
N LYS A 213 -1.88 9.37 -7.97
CA LYS A 213 -1.48 8.00 -8.25
C LYS A 213 -1.92 7.04 -7.15
N HIS A 214 -2.83 7.47 -6.30
CA HIS A 214 -3.40 6.74 -5.18
C HIS A 214 -2.37 6.34 -4.12
N ALA A 215 -2.84 5.93 -2.95
CA ALA A 215 -1.98 5.49 -1.87
C ALA A 215 -2.50 4.21 -1.21
N PHE A 216 -1.57 3.43 -0.67
CA PHE A 216 -1.85 2.28 0.17
C PHE A 216 -1.17 2.45 1.53
N VAL A 217 -1.94 2.34 2.61
CA VAL A 217 -1.45 2.44 3.98
C VAL A 217 -1.75 1.13 4.71
N CYS A 218 -0.73 0.45 5.19
CA CYS A 218 -0.93 -0.81 5.89
C CYS A 218 -0.14 -0.94 7.19
N GLY A 219 -0.57 -1.88 8.03
CA GLY A 219 0.08 -2.20 9.29
C GLY A 219 -0.86 -2.90 10.27
N VAL A 220 -0.31 -3.62 11.24
CA VAL A 220 -1.10 -4.29 12.27
C VAL A 220 -1.86 -3.29 13.16
N PRO A 221 -2.90 -3.72 13.91
CA PRO A 221 -3.56 -2.88 14.89
C PRO A 221 -2.55 -2.26 15.88
N GLY A 222 -2.73 -0.97 16.19
CA GLY A 222 -1.84 -0.23 17.09
C GLY A 222 -0.48 0.18 16.50
N ALA A 223 -0.20 -0.08 15.22
CA ALA A 223 1.05 0.32 14.57
C ALA A 223 1.10 1.81 14.18
N GLY A 224 -0.05 2.52 14.17
CA GLY A 224 -0.11 3.95 13.86
C GLY A 224 -0.85 4.30 12.57
N LYS A 225 -1.54 3.34 11.91
CA LYS A 225 -2.34 3.61 10.69
C LYS A 225 -3.31 4.78 10.86
N THR A 226 -4.19 4.68 11.86
CA THR A 226 -5.21 5.71 12.12
C THR A 226 -4.60 7.08 12.37
N ASN A 227 -3.48 7.15 13.11
CA ASN A 227 -2.72 8.38 13.30
C ASN A 227 -2.26 8.98 11.96
N THR A 228 -1.70 8.15 11.09
CA THR A 228 -1.26 8.56 9.75
C THR A 228 -2.43 9.07 8.91
N MET A 229 -3.54 8.36 8.91
CA MET A 229 -4.73 8.72 8.13
C MET A 229 -5.35 10.04 8.62
N LEU A 230 -5.51 10.20 9.93
CA LEU A 230 -5.99 11.46 10.54
C LEU A 230 -5.07 12.63 10.22
N HIS A 231 -3.75 12.40 10.29
CA HIS A 231 -2.75 13.41 9.97
C HIS A 231 -2.82 13.85 8.50
N ILE A 232 -2.98 12.89 7.58
CA ILE A 232 -3.16 13.18 6.15
C ILE A 232 -4.47 13.95 5.92
N CYS A 233 -5.59 13.53 6.51
CA CYS A 233 -6.88 14.23 6.40
C CYS A 233 -6.76 15.70 6.84
N TYR A 234 -6.15 15.92 8.00
CA TYR A 234 -5.94 17.27 8.51
C TYR A 234 -5.05 18.12 7.59
N SER A 235 -3.93 17.55 7.16
CA SER A 235 -2.99 18.25 6.26
C SER A 235 -3.60 18.56 4.90
N LEU A 236 -4.43 17.68 4.34
CA LEU A 236 -5.13 17.92 3.08
C LEU A 236 -6.01 19.15 3.16
N TRP A 237 -6.82 19.28 4.22
CA TRP A 237 -7.72 20.41 4.37
C TRP A 237 -6.98 21.70 4.74
N LYS A 238 -6.17 21.65 5.79
CA LYS A 238 -5.54 22.87 6.37
C LYS A 238 -4.35 23.39 5.56
N ASN A 239 -3.50 22.48 5.07
CA ASN A 239 -2.27 22.90 4.40
C ASN A 239 -2.42 22.97 2.88
N CYS A 240 -3.28 22.10 2.32
CA CYS A 240 -3.42 21.97 0.87
C CYS A 240 -4.75 22.50 0.34
N ASN A 241 -5.70 22.82 1.20
CA ASN A 241 -7.07 23.20 0.83
C ASN A 241 -7.74 22.20 -0.12
N VAL A 242 -7.53 20.90 0.14
CA VAL A 242 -8.11 19.79 -0.63
C VAL A 242 -9.17 19.10 0.22
N PRO A 243 -10.42 19.05 -0.23
CA PRO A 243 -11.49 18.31 0.43
C PRO A 243 -11.22 16.80 0.36
N PHE A 244 -11.81 16.08 1.31
CA PHE A 244 -11.66 14.65 1.40
C PHE A 244 -12.95 13.96 1.88
N LEU A 245 -13.11 12.70 1.54
CA LEU A 245 -14.21 11.87 2.03
C LEU A 245 -13.66 10.57 2.61
N VAL A 246 -14.01 10.27 3.86
CA VAL A 246 -13.62 9.05 4.57
C VAL A 246 -14.78 8.08 4.64
N LEU A 247 -14.56 6.85 4.19
CA LEU A 247 -15.49 5.72 4.32
C LEU A 247 -14.97 4.80 5.43
N GLU A 248 -15.64 4.83 6.59
CA GLU A 248 -15.23 4.12 7.80
C GLU A 248 -16.22 3.00 8.14
N PRO A 249 -15.99 1.73 7.70
CA PRO A 249 -16.96 0.65 7.84
C PRO A 249 -16.99 -0.02 9.21
N ALA A 250 -15.92 0.07 10.00
CA ALA A 250 -15.77 -0.78 11.19
C ALA A 250 -15.64 -0.04 12.51
N LYS A 251 -15.30 1.26 12.48
CA LYS A 251 -14.97 2.03 13.68
C LYS A 251 -15.55 3.44 13.59
N LYS A 252 -15.24 4.29 14.59
CA LYS A 252 -15.60 5.72 14.63
C LYS A 252 -14.42 6.56 15.09
N GLU A 253 -13.22 6.25 14.56
CA GLU A 253 -11.98 6.89 14.98
C GLU A 253 -11.82 8.28 14.34
N TYR A 254 -12.30 8.46 13.09
CA TYR A 254 -12.15 9.73 12.36
C TYR A 254 -12.99 10.89 12.93
N ARG A 255 -14.00 10.59 13.74
CA ARG A 255 -14.73 11.65 14.47
C ARG A 255 -13.82 12.50 15.38
N ALA A 256 -12.62 12.00 15.70
CA ALA A 256 -11.61 12.76 16.41
C ALA A 256 -11.26 14.08 15.72
N LEU A 257 -11.34 14.14 14.37
CA LEU A 257 -11.16 15.37 13.61
C LEU A 257 -12.16 16.47 13.95
N SER A 258 -13.31 16.14 14.55
CA SER A 258 -14.27 17.14 15.04
C SER A 258 -13.71 18.01 16.15
N GLN A 259 -12.65 17.58 16.83
CA GLN A 259 -11.98 18.33 17.90
C GLN A 259 -10.89 19.29 17.37
N THR A 260 -10.63 19.25 16.06
CA THR A 260 -9.67 20.15 15.40
C THR A 260 -10.35 21.44 14.94
N ASP A 261 -9.59 22.34 14.40
CA ASP A 261 -10.03 23.58 13.78
C ASP A 261 -10.54 23.43 12.33
N ILE A 262 -10.84 22.20 11.88
CA ILE A 262 -11.55 21.97 10.61
C ILE A 262 -13.00 22.44 10.79
N ASP A 263 -13.30 23.62 10.31
CA ASP A 263 -14.59 24.30 10.49
C ASP A 263 -15.69 23.76 9.57
N ASP A 264 -15.34 23.16 8.44
CA ASP A 264 -16.26 22.66 7.41
C ASP A 264 -16.46 21.14 7.41
N LEU A 265 -16.07 20.45 8.47
CA LEU A 265 -16.18 18.99 8.58
C LEU A 265 -17.63 18.54 8.70
N ILE A 266 -18.03 17.57 7.86
CA ILE A 266 -19.33 16.89 7.91
C ILE A 266 -19.13 15.45 8.39
N ILE A 267 -19.89 15.02 9.38
CA ILE A 267 -19.87 13.63 9.83
C ILE A 267 -21.27 13.05 9.68
N PHE A 268 -21.39 12.00 8.88
CA PHE A 268 -22.63 11.25 8.71
C PHE A 268 -22.56 9.89 9.36
N SER A 269 -23.68 9.46 9.90
CA SER A 269 -23.86 8.13 10.46
C SER A 269 -25.18 7.55 9.87
N PRO A 270 -25.13 6.64 8.91
CA PRO A 270 -26.30 6.10 8.23
C PRO A 270 -27.07 5.13 9.16
N SER A 271 -27.69 5.67 10.19
CA SER A 271 -28.59 4.94 11.10
C SER A 271 -29.77 5.83 11.50
N SER A 272 -30.93 5.24 11.73
CA SER A 272 -32.16 5.98 12.11
C SER A 272 -32.05 6.66 13.48
N GLY A 273 -31.19 6.15 14.36
CA GLY A 273 -30.89 6.76 15.66
C GLY A 273 -29.89 7.89 15.62
N SER A 274 -29.27 8.15 14.48
CA SER A 274 -28.32 9.24 14.31
C SER A 274 -29.03 10.58 14.19
N ARG A 275 -28.46 11.61 14.79
CA ARG A 275 -28.90 13.00 14.58
C ARG A 275 -28.45 13.56 13.23
N PHE A 276 -27.45 12.95 12.63
CA PHE A 276 -26.92 13.30 11.29
C PHE A 276 -27.01 12.09 10.37
N PRO A 277 -28.26 11.62 10.07
CA PRO A 277 -28.43 10.47 9.19
C PRO A 277 -27.96 10.84 7.78
N MET A 278 -27.20 9.96 7.17
CA MET A 278 -26.95 10.05 5.74
C MET A 278 -28.13 9.42 5.00
N ALA A 279 -28.65 10.14 4.05
CA ALA A 279 -29.58 9.60 3.06
C ALA A 279 -28.98 9.82 1.68
N ILE A 280 -28.99 8.78 0.86
CA ILE A 280 -28.50 8.80 -0.52
C ILE A 280 -29.53 8.14 -1.42
N ASN A 281 -29.97 8.87 -2.43
CA ASN A 281 -30.75 8.30 -3.51
C ASN A 281 -29.81 7.74 -4.58
N PRO A 282 -29.75 6.42 -4.79
CA PRO A 282 -28.84 5.83 -5.78
C PRO A 282 -29.14 6.22 -7.22
N PHE A 283 -30.30 6.80 -7.47
CA PHE A 283 -30.72 7.23 -8.80
C PHE A 283 -30.37 8.69 -9.11
N GLU A 284 -29.95 9.46 -8.11
CA GLU A 284 -29.34 10.78 -8.36
C GLU A 284 -27.97 10.63 -8.98
N PHE A 285 -27.65 11.45 -9.98
CA PHE A 285 -26.37 11.44 -10.66
C PHE A 285 -25.90 12.85 -11.02
N ALA A 286 -24.63 12.96 -11.38
CA ALA A 286 -23.98 14.25 -11.60
C ALA A 286 -24.64 15.05 -12.73
N MET A 287 -24.75 16.36 -12.54
CA MET A 287 -25.21 17.27 -13.59
C MET A 287 -24.26 17.24 -14.79
N GLY A 288 -24.82 17.21 -15.99
CA GLY A 288 -24.06 17.14 -17.24
C GLY A 288 -23.66 15.72 -17.66
N LEU A 289 -23.99 14.69 -16.88
CA LEU A 289 -23.77 13.29 -17.26
C LEU A 289 -24.99 12.73 -18.00
N SER A 290 -24.80 11.76 -18.90
CA SER A 290 -25.89 11.04 -19.56
C SER A 290 -26.50 9.97 -18.67
N LEU A 291 -27.81 9.76 -18.78
CA LEU A 291 -28.52 8.72 -18.04
C LEU A 291 -27.98 7.33 -18.35
N SER A 292 -27.73 7.03 -19.62
CA SER A 292 -27.20 5.72 -20.06
C SER A 292 -25.88 5.38 -19.37
N GLU A 293 -24.99 6.35 -19.19
CA GLU A 293 -23.74 6.14 -18.46
C GLU A 293 -23.98 5.88 -16.97
N HIS A 294 -24.89 6.63 -16.34
CA HIS A 294 -25.23 6.42 -14.95
C HIS A 294 -25.86 5.05 -14.70
N ILE A 295 -26.80 4.60 -15.55
CA ILE A 295 -27.40 3.26 -15.45
C ILE A 295 -26.31 2.18 -15.48
N GLN A 296 -25.37 2.29 -16.42
CA GLN A 296 -24.28 1.33 -16.51
C GLN A 296 -23.38 1.33 -15.24
N ASN A 297 -23.12 2.50 -14.69
CA ASN A 297 -22.38 2.64 -13.43
C ASN A 297 -23.14 2.04 -12.25
N LEU A 298 -24.45 2.31 -12.17
CA LEU A 298 -25.33 1.80 -11.12
C LEU A 298 -25.43 0.27 -11.17
N MET A 299 -25.49 -0.32 -12.36
CA MET A 299 -25.41 -1.77 -12.53
C MET A 299 -24.13 -2.35 -11.95
N ASN A 300 -22.97 -1.74 -12.20
CA ASN A 300 -21.69 -2.18 -11.62
C ASN A 300 -21.69 -2.06 -10.08
N VAL A 301 -22.35 -1.06 -9.52
CA VAL A 301 -22.52 -0.91 -8.06
C VAL A 301 -23.35 -2.05 -7.48
N PHE A 302 -24.48 -2.39 -8.10
CA PHE A 302 -25.31 -3.50 -7.63
C PHE A 302 -24.59 -4.84 -7.76
N GLU A 303 -23.90 -5.12 -8.86
CA GLU A 303 -23.12 -6.35 -9.05
C GLU A 303 -21.94 -6.47 -8.09
N GLY A 304 -21.31 -5.35 -7.75
CA GLY A 304 -20.20 -5.32 -6.80
C GLY A 304 -20.65 -5.43 -5.33
N ALA A 305 -21.87 -5.04 -5.02
CA ALA A 305 -22.39 -5.11 -3.66
C ALA A 305 -23.13 -6.42 -3.36
N PHE A 306 -23.80 -7.01 -4.36
CA PHE A 306 -24.68 -8.14 -4.19
C PHE A 306 -24.37 -9.27 -5.20
N PRO A 307 -24.52 -10.55 -4.81
CA PRO A 307 -24.33 -11.67 -5.72
C PRO A 307 -25.51 -11.77 -6.69
N LEU A 308 -25.39 -11.16 -7.87
CA LEU A 308 -26.42 -11.19 -8.92
C LEU A 308 -26.11 -12.29 -9.94
N THR A 309 -26.76 -13.44 -9.81
CA THR A 309 -26.62 -14.55 -10.77
C THR A 309 -27.58 -14.40 -11.95
N PRO A 310 -27.18 -14.77 -13.18
CA PRO A 310 -28.10 -14.77 -14.30
C PRO A 310 -29.39 -15.53 -14.01
N PRO A 311 -30.56 -15.02 -14.41
CA PRO A 311 -30.78 -13.86 -15.28
C PRO A 311 -31.06 -12.53 -14.55
N LEU A 312 -30.79 -12.43 -13.24
CA LEU A 312 -31.08 -11.23 -12.43
C LEU A 312 -30.45 -9.93 -12.95
N PRO A 313 -29.18 -9.90 -13.44
CA PRO A 313 -28.61 -8.66 -13.98
C PRO A 313 -29.43 -8.06 -15.12
N ALA A 314 -29.85 -8.88 -16.06
CA ALA A 314 -30.65 -8.41 -17.20
C ALA A 314 -32.06 -7.93 -16.79
N LEU A 315 -32.64 -8.53 -15.72
CA LEU A 315 -33.90 -8.09 -15.18
C LEU A 315 -33.75 -6.73 -14.47
N LEU A 316 -32.66 -6.58 -13.69
CA LEU A 316 -32.35 -5.35 -12.97
C LEU A 316 -32.09 -4.18 -13.92
N ASP A 317 -31.31 -4.39 -14.96
CA ASP A 317 -31.00 -3.39 -15.99
C ASP A 317 -32.26 -2.83 -16.62
N ARG A 318 -33.17 -3.72 -17.09
CA ARG A 318 -34.48 -3.31 -17.64
C ARG A 318 -35.35 -2.59 -16.63
N ALA A 319 -35.34 -3.03 -15.37
CA ALA A 319 -36.13 -2.40 -14.32
C ALA A 319 -35.63 -1.00 -13.99
N ILE A 320 -34.31 -0.80 -13.92
CA ILE A 320 -33.68 0.52 -13.70
C ILE A 320 -34.04 1.46 -14.85
N GLU A 321 -33.88 1.05 -16.10
CA GLU A 321 -34.31 1.85 -17.25
C GLU A 321 -35.82 2.17 -17.19
N GLY A 322 -36.64 1.16 -16.83
CA GLY A 322 -38.08 1.32 -16.73
C GLY A 322 -38.51 2.34 -15.67
N VAL A 323 -37.90 2.37 -14.48
CA VAL A 323 -38.30 3.37 -13.47
C VAL A 323 -37.86 4.78 -13.86
N TYR A 324 -36.76 4.95 -14.55
CA TYR A 324 -36.39 6.26 -15.10
C TYR A 324 -37.36 6.72 -16.19
N ASN A 325 -37.78 5.82 -17.05
CA ASN A 325 -38.81 6.12 -18.07
C ASN A 325 -40.14 6.54 -17.42
N ASP A 326 -40.55 5.89 -16.32
CA ASP A 326 -41.76 6.23 -15.55
C ASP A 326 -41.69 7.67 -14.97
N HIS A 327 -40.48 8.18 -14.73
CA HIS A 327 -40.19 9.57 -14.29
C HIS A 327 -39.91 10.52 -15.48
N GLY A 328 -40.15 10.08 -16.73
CA GLY A 328 -40.01 10.90 -17.93
C GLY A 328 -38.56 11.13 -18.37
N TRP A 329 -37.64 10.24 -17.97
CA TRP A 329 -36.26 10.22 -18.49
C TRP A 329 -36.18 9.32 -19.72
N ASP A 330 -35.42 9.75 -20.71
CA ASP A 330 -34.99 8.94 -21.85
C ASP A 330 -33.51 8.56 -21.71
N ALA A 331 -33.10 7.42 -22.29
CA ALA A 331 -31.73 6.91 -22.18
C ALA A 331 -30.65 7.89 -22.63
N ASP A 332 -30.96 8.75 -23.61
CA ASP A 332 -30.04 9.76 -24.15
C ASP A 332 -30.05 11.09 -23.39
N ASP A 333 -30.90 11.21 -22.35
CA ASP A 333 -31.00 12.45 -21.58
C ASP A 333 -29.69 12.75 -20.84
N ILE A 334 -29.34 14.03 -20.81
CA ILE A 334 -28.28 14.58 -19.97
C ILE A 334 -28.94 15.19 -18.72
N ASN A 335 -28.35 14.97 -17.56
CA ASN A 335 -28.88 15.53 -16.32
C ASN A 335 -28.73 17.06 -16.28
N GLU A 336 -29.86 17.77 -16.36
CA GLU A 336 -29.95 19.22 -16.23
C GLU A 336 -30.52 19.64 -14.86
N GLY A 337 -30.84 18.68 -13.96
CA GLY A 337 -31.41 18.93 -12.63
C GLY A 337 -32.87 19.35 -12.64
N ASN A 338 -33.61 19.11 -13.72
CA ASN A 338 -35.00 19.53 -13.94
C ASN A 338 -36.03 18.40 -13.83
N LYS A 339 -35.60 17.15 -13.65
CA LYS A 339 -36.45 15.97 -13.53
C LYS A 339 -36.34 15.34 -12.14
N GLU A 340 -37.40 14.64 -11.72
CA GLU A 340 -37.40 13.86 -10.48
C GLU A 340 -36.67 12.53 -10.70
N TYR A 341 -36.10 12.01 -9.62
CA TYR A 341 -35.40 10.73 -9.63
C TYR A 341 -36.24 9.64 -9.02
N PRO A 342 -36.15 8.40 -9.52
CA PRO A 342 -36.79 7.25 -8.91
C PRO A 342 -36.28 6.97 -7.48
N THR A 343 -36.94 6.03 -6.79
CA THR A 343 -36.53 5.51 -5.48
C THR A 343 -36.29 4.01 -5.52
N ILE A 344 -35.68 3.45 -4.47
CA ILE A 344 -35.45 1.99 -4.37
C ILE A 344 -36.77 1.24 -4.25
N SER A 345 -37.80 1.79 -3.59
CA SER A 345 -39.12 1.17 -3.53
C SER A 345 -39.78 1.08 -4.92
N GLU A 346 -39.69 2.13 -5.71
CA GLU A 346 -40.18 2.12 -7.09
C GLU A 346 -39.43 1.11 -7.96
N LEU A 347 -38.10 1.00 -7.81
CA LEU A 347 -37.31 -0.05 -8.47
C LEU A 347 -37.78 -1.45 -8.05
N TYR A 348 -38.03 -1.67 -6.75
CA TYR A 348 -38.47 -2.97 -6.25
C TYR A 348 -39.83 -3.36 -6.83
N ASP A 349 -40.79 -2.43 -6.86
CA ASP A 349 -42.12 -2.63 -7.46
C ASP A 349 -42.01 -2.93 -8.95
N ARG A 350 -41.13 -2.22 -9.67
CA ARG A 350 -40.88 -2.46 -11.09
C ARG A 350 -40.25 -3.84 -11.33
N LEU A 351 -39.32 -4.26 -10.50
CA LEU A 351 -38.72 -5.61 -10.57
C LEU A 351 -39.76 -6.71 -10.37
N GLU A 352 -40.69 -6.55 -9.43
CA GLU A 352 -41.80 -7.48 -9.24
C GLU A 352 -42.71 -7.51 -10.48
N PHE A 353 -42.98 -6.36 -11.09
CA PHE A 353 -43.78 -6.27 -12.32
C PHE A 353 -43.09 -6.98 -13.50
N GLU A 354 -41.81 -6.70 -13.72
CA GLU A 354 -41.03 -7.34 -14.79
C GLU A 354 -40.96 -8.86 -14.61
N LEU A 355 -40.75 -9.32 -13.36
CA LEU A 355 -40.69 -10.74 -13.04
C LEU A 355 -42.03 -11.46 -13.26
N LYS A 356 -43.17 -10.79 -13.01
CA LYS A 356 -44.50 -11.35 -13.29
C LYS A 356 -44.79 -11.49 -14.79
N ASN A 357 -44.25 -10.57 -15.59
CA ASN A 357 -44.51 -10.49 -17.02
C ASN A 357 -43.51 -11.28 -17.90
N THR A 358 -42.54 -11.94 -17.28
CA THR A 358 -41.53 -12.76 -17.97
C THR A 358 -41.89 -14.25 -17.83
N ASP A 359 -41.78 -15.01 -18.95
CA ASP A 359 -42.08 -16.44 -19.00
C ASP A 359 -40.94 -17.31 -18.42
N TYR A 360 -40.70 -17.16 -17.13
CA TYR A 360 -39.81 -18.06 -16.39
C TYR A 360 -40.61 -19.21 -15.77
N ASP A 361 -39.97 -20.41 -15.69
CA ASP A 361 -40.54 -21.52 -14.93
C ASP A 361 -40.80 -21.12 -13.47
N GLY A 362 -41.81 -21.74 -12.85
CA GLY A 362 -42.26 -21.40 -11.49
C GLY A 362 -41.15 -21.47 -10.44
N GLU A 363 -40.26 -22.43 -10.53
CA GLU A 363 -39.13 -22.60 -9.62
C GLU A 363 -38.09 -21.47 -9.83
N VAL A 364 -37.71 -21.18 -11.07
CA VAL A 364 -36.78 -20.10 -11.40
C VAL A 364 -37.33 -18.76 -10.94
N ARG A 365 -38.62 -18.50 -11.21
CA ARG A 365 -39.30 -17.28 -10.76
C ARG A 365 -39.30 -17.14 -9.23
N GLY A 366 -39.55 -18.26 -8.50
CA GLY A 366 -39.52 -18.30 -7.04
C GLY A 366 -38.13 -17.95 -6.48
N ASN A 367 -37.09 -18.55 -7.06
CA ASN A 367 -35.71 -18.30 -6.67
C ASN A 367 -35.30 -16.84 -6.94
N MET A 368 -35.65 -16.31 -8.11
CA MET A 368 -35.39 -14.92 -8.45
C MET A 368 -36.11 -13.95 -7.50
N LYS A 369 -37.38 -14.20 -7.19
CA LYS A 369 -38.15 -13.38 -6.25
C LYS A 369 -37.49 -13.36 -4.87
N SER A 370 -37.12 -14.53 -4.35
CA SER A 370 -36.43 -14.62 -3.06
C SER A 370 -35.10 -13.90 -3.07
N ALA A 371 -34.34 -14.01 -4.17
CA ALA A 371 -33.06 -13.31 -4.33
C ALA A 371 -33.25 -11.78 -4.37
N LEU A 372 -34.24 -11.27 -5.08
CA LEU A 372 -34.56 -9.84 -5.13
C LEU A 372 -35.01 -9.31 -3.76
N GLU A 373 -35.86 -10.07 -3.07
CA GLU A 373 -36.33 -9.70 -1.73
C GLU A 373 -35.19 -9.61 -0.71
N MET A 374 -34.22 -10.51 -0.78
CA MET A 374 -33.07 -10.51 0.11
C MET A 374 -32.08 -9.38 -0.20
N ARG A 375 -31.88 -9.03 -1.45
CA ARG A 375 -30.84 -8.11 -1.93
C ARG A 375 -31.36 -6.68 -2.07
N ILE A 376 -32.30 -6.46 -2.96
CA ILE A 376 -32.86 -5.11 -3.18
C ILE A 376 -33.89 -4.78 -2.08
N GLY A 377 -34.82 -5.68 -1.78
CA GLY A 377 -35.77 -5.52 -0.67
C GLY A 377 -35.08 -5.39 0.69
N GLY A 378 -33.87 -5.92 0.83
CA GLY A 378 -33.01 -5.71 1.99
C GLY A 378 -32.66 -4.25 2.25
N LEU A 379 -32.46 -3.45 1.19
CA LEU A 379 -32.18 -2.01 1.28
C LEU A 379 -33.38 -1.18 1.76
N LEU A 380 -34.59 -1.72 1.63
CA LEU A 380 -35.83 -1.06 2.09
C LEU A 380 -36.13 -1.31 3.58
N ARG A 381 -35.42 -2.25 4.20
CA ARG A 381 -35.75 -2.70 5.55
C ARG A 381 -35.10 -1.85 6.62
N ARG A 382 -35.89 -1.56 7.71
CA ARG A 382 -35.42 -0.90 8.94
C ARG A 382 -34.70 0.43 8.60
N ASP A 383 -33.55 0.63 9.22
CA ASP A 383 -32.74 1.86 9.08
C ASP A 383 -32.23 2.08 7.66
N LEU A 384 -32.00 1.00 6.89
CA LEU A 384 -31.51 1.09 5.52
C LEU A 384 -32.50 1.76 4.57
N GLY A 385 -33.81 1.55 4.76
CA GLY A 385 -34.84 2.27 4.01
C GLY A 385 -34.75 3.78 4.21
N ASN A 386 -34.41 4.24 5.42
CA ASN A 386 -34.19 5.68 5.65
C ASN A 386 -32.90 6.22 5.01
N VAL A 387 -31.97 5.33 4.69
CA VAL A 387 -30.71 5.69 4.05
C VAL A 387 -30.83 5.70 2.53
N PHE A 388 -31.43 4.66 1.93
CA PHE A 388 -31.39 4.45 0.47
C PHE A 388 -32.72 4.71 -0.23
N ASP A 389 -33.87 4.61 0.47
CA ASP A 389 -35.19 4.81 -0.11
C ASP A 389 -35.68 6.24 0.13
N VAL A 390 -35.03 7.18 -0.54
CA VAL A 390 -35.29 8.61 -0.41
C VAL A 390 -35.41 9.26 -1.77
N LYS A 391 -36.22 10.31 -1.87
CA LYS A 391 -36.36 11.09 -3.11
C LYS A 391 -35.13 11.96 -3.40
N ILE A 392 -34.50 12.48 -2.35
CA ILE A 392 -33.39 13.44 -2.46
C ILE A 392 -32.31 13.04 -1.44
N SER A 393 -31.06 13.04 -1.87
CA SER A 393 -29.91 12.77 -1.00
C SER A 393 -29.65 13.88 0.02
N SER A 394 -28.97 13.55 1.10
CA SER A 394 -28.54 14.53 2.12
C SER A 394 -27.58 15.59 1.56
N LEU A 395 -26.78 15.20 0.59
CA LEU A 395 -25.89 16.07 -0.19
C LEU A 395 -26.11 15.77 -1.66
N LYS A 396 -26.03 16.80 -2.51
CA LYS A 396 -25.98 16.62 -3.97
C LYS A 396 -24.67 15.94 -4.35
N PRO A 397 -24.60 15.19 -5.46
CA PRO A 397 -23.36 14.58 -5.91
C PRO A 397 -22.18 15.56 -5.97
N GLU A 398 -22.39 16.79 -6.43
CA GLU A 398 -21.37 17.83 -6.58
C GLU A 398 -20.82 18.31 -5.21
N GLU A 399 -21.61 18.23 -4.14
CA GLU A 399 -21.19 18.64 -2.80
C GLU A 399 -20.25 17.62 -2.14
N LEU A 400 -20.28 16.36 -2.60
CA LEU A 400 -19.38 15.30 -2.07
C LEU A 400 -17.89 15.63 -2.24
N ILE A 401 -17.54 16.42 -3.25
CA ILE A 401 -16.15 16.81 -3.54
C ILE A 401 -15.78 18.22 -3.03
N GLN A 402 -16.67 18.88 -2.29
CA GLN A 402 -16.46 20.25 -1.84
C GLN A 402 -16.07 20.37 -0.37
N HIS A 403 -16.44 19.39 0.44
CA HIS A 403 -16.30 19.42 1.89
C HIS A 403 -15.44 18.27 2.42
N PRO A 404 -14.81 18.41 3.60
CA PRO A 404 -14.27 17.29 4.34
C PRO A 404 -15.41 16.48 4.95
N ILE A 405 -15.59 15.23 4.50
CA ILE A 405 -16.74 14.38 4.87
C ILE A 405 -16.24 13.08 5.53
N ILE A 406 -16.91 12.64 6.58
CA ILE A 406 -16.73 11.33 7.21
C ILE A 406 -18.07 10.60 7.20
N ILE A 407 -18.08 9.35 6.74
CA ILE A 407 -19.24 8.47 6.73
C ILE A 407 -18.95 7.25 7.62
N GLU A 408 -19.58 7.19 8.80
CA GLU A 408 -19.43 6.12 9.78
C GLU A 408 -20.41 5.00 9.50
N MET A 409 -19.98 3.92 8.87
CA MET A 409 -20.87 2.82 8.42
C MET A 409 -20.90 1.62 9.37
N GLU A 410 -20.35 1.71 10.59
CA GLU A 410 -20.27 0.60 11.56
C GLU A 410 -21.62 -0.09 11.82
N SER A 411 -22.73 0.67 11.78
CA SER A 411 -24.08 0.14 11.99
C SER A 411 -24.66 -0.62 10.80
N MET A 412 -23.99 -0.58 9.65
CA MET A 412 -24.44 -1.23 8.41
C MET A 412 -23.83 -2.64 8.29
N GLY A 413 -24.60 -3.58 7.76
CA GLY A 413 -24.05 -4.89 7.38
C GLY A 413 -23.11 -4.77 6.17
N THR A 414 -22.32 -5.81 5.91
CA THR A 414 -21.29 -5.78 4.85
C THR A 414 -21.84 -5.44 3.46
N GLY A 415 -22.94 -6.05 3.04
CA GLY A 415 -23.55 -5.77 1.72
C GLY A 415 -23.96 -4.30 1.55
N PRO A 416 -24.80 -3.75 2.43
CA PRO A 416 -25.18 -2.33 2.39
C PRO A 416 -24.01 -1.36 2.53
N SER A 417 -22.99 -1.70 3.34
CA SER A 417 -21.76 -0.90 3.46
C SER A 417 -20.95 -0.89 2.16
N ASN A 418 -20.83 -2.05 1.51
CA ASN A 418 -20.19 -2.14 0.19
C ASN A 418 -20.97 -1.37 -0.87
N PHE A 419 -22.32 -1.46 -0.84
CA PHE A 419 -23.19 -0.69 -1.74
C PHE A 419 -22.97 0.81 -1.56
N MET A 420 -22.98 1.30 -0.31
CA MET A 420 -22.71 2.70 0.01
C MET A 420 -21.33 3.14 -0.51
N THR A 421 -20.29 2.34 -0.24
CA THR A 421 -18.92 2.63 -0.66
C THR A 421 -18.81 2.76 -2.17
N LEU A 422 -19.33 1.77 -2.90
CA LEU A 422 -19.30 1.78 -4.37
C LEU A 422 -20.13 2.92 -4.94
N MET A 423 -21.29 3.22 -4.34
CA MET A 423 -22.16 4.31 -4.79
C MET A 423 -21.50 5.68 -4.62
N ILE A 424 -20.93 5.96 -3.45
CA ILE A 424 -20.20 7.21 -3.20
C ILE A 424 -19.02 7.37 -4.17
N CYS A 425 -18.21 6.33 -4.32
CA CYS A 425 -17.09 6.34 -5.27
C CYS A 425 -17.56 6.60 -6.72
N THR A 426 -18.70 6.01 -7.09
CA THR A 426 -19.31 6.19 -8.40
C THR A 426 -19.78 7.62 -8.61
N LEU A 427 -20.52 8.19 -7.67
CA LEU A 427 -21.01 9.57 -7.75
C LEU A 427 -19.86 10.58 -7.84
N ILE A 428 -18.81 10.41 -7.02
CA ILE A 428 -17.62 11.27 -7.09
C ILE A 428 -16.96 11.17 -8.48
N ARG A 429 -16.80 9.95 -8.99
CA ARG A 429 -16.26 9.75 -10.35
C ARG A 429 -17.13 10.42 -11.43
N GLU A 430 -18.44 10.33 -11.31
CA GLU A 430 -19.39 10.95 -12.25
C GLU A 430 -19.30 12.48 -12.23
N VAL A 431 -19.26 13.06 -11.04
CA VAL A 431 -19.07 14.51 -10.87
C VAL A 431 -17.77 15.00 -11.50
N LEU A 432 -16.68 14.29 -11.23
CA LEU A 432 -15.37 14.65 -11.78
C LEU A 432 -15.30 14.46 -13.30
N LYS A 433 -16.05 13.50 -13.86
CA LYS A 433 -16.13 13.24 -15.29
C LYS A 433 -17.01 14.26 -16.01
N ALA A 434 -18.11 14.67 -15.39
CA ALA A 434 -18.98 15.71 -15.92
C ALA A 434 -18.28 17.08 -16.01
N ASP A 435 -17.37 17.37 -15.07
CA ASP A 435 -16.52 18.57 -15.09
C ASP A 435 -15.03 18.22 -14.95
N PRO A 436 -14.38 17.69 -16.00
CA PRO A 436 -13.00 17.20 -15.91
C PRO A 436 -11.97 18.31 -15.72
N LYS A 437 -12.27 19.53 -16.08
CA LYS A 437 -11.34 20.66 -15.90
C LYS A 437 -11.49 21.30 -14.53
N GLY A 438 -12.70 21.43 -14.03
CA GLY A 438 -13.03 22.21 -12.84
C GLY A 438 -12.55 23.66 -12.94
N ASN A 439 -13.12 24.53 -12.15
CA ASN A 439 -12.66 25.94 -12.07
C ASN A 439 -11.40 26.12 -11.20
N ASP A 440 -10.65 25.04 -10.93
CA ASP A 440 -9.67 24.95 -9.88
C ASP A 440 -8.33 24.45 -10.45
N ASN A 441 -7.27 25.19 -10.14
CA ASN A 441 -5.90 24.88 -10.57
C ASN A 441 -5.16 23.92 -9.62
N ARG A 442 -5.84 23.32 -8.62
CA ARG A 442 -5.22 22.37 -7.69
C ARG A 442 -4.70 21.13 -8.43
N SER A 443 -3.56 20.65 -8.00
CA SER A 443 -2.99 19.41 -8.55
C SER A 443 -3.85 18.17 -8.22
N VAL A 444 -4.49 18.14 -7.05
CA VAL A 444 -5.46 17.14 -6.60
C VAL A 444 -6.74 17.89 -6.25
N ARG A 445 -7.88 17.42 -6.74
CA ARG A 445 -9.18 18.07 -6.51
C ARG A 445 -9.85 17.58 -5.23
N HIS A 446 -9.77 16.30 -4.99
CA HIS A 446 -10.41 15.62 -3.86
C HIS A 446 -9.67 14.33 -3.53
N VAL A 447 -9.87 13.77 -2.33
CA VAL A 447 -9.26 12.50 -1.91
C VAL A 447 -10.29 11.64 -1.18
N ILE A 448 -10.48 10.39 -1.66
CA ILE A 448 -11.29 9.37 -0.99
C ILE A 448 -10.40 8.50 -0.11
N PHE A 449 -10.82 8.23 1.13
CA PHE A 449 -10.21 7.29 2.05
C PHE A 449 -11.12 6.08 2.21
N ILE A 450 -10.60 4.89 1.94
CA ILE A 450 -11.30 3.62 2.08
C ILE A 450 -10.61 2.80 3.17
N GLU A 451 -11.25 2.67 4.32
CA GLU A 451 -10.78 1.86 5.45
C GLU A 451 -11.27 0.41 5.34
N GLU A 452 -10.46 -0.53 5.89
CA GLU A 452 -10.75 -1.98 5.93
C GLU A 452 -11.17 -2.50 4.53
N ALA A 453 -10.40 -2.11 3.52
CA ALA A 453 -10.74 -2.32 2.11
C ALA A 453 -10.87 -3.81 1.73
N HIS A 454 -10.33 -4.75 2.52
CA HIS A 454 -10.48 -6.19 2.33
C HIS A 454 -11.96 -6.66 2.37
N ASN A 455 -12.86 -5.86 2.94
CA ASN A 455 -14.29 -6.15 2.90
C ASN A 455 -14.87 -6.02 1.49
N LEU A 456 -14.33 -5.12 0.70
CA LEU A 456 -14.76 -4.79 -0.66
C LEU A 456 -13.83 -5.39 -1.74
N ILE A 457 -12.52 -5.35 -1.50
CA ILE A 457 -11.46 -5.68 -2.46
C ILE A 457 -10.72 -6.92 -1.94
N ALA A 458 -10.87 -8.06 -2.59
CA ALA A 458 -10.23 -9.29 -2.16
C ALA A 458 -9.37 -9.90 -3.27
N ASN A 459 -8.35 -10.64 -2.86
CA ASN A 459 -7.56 -11.46 -3.77
C ASN A 459 -8.41 -12.65 -4.24
N ALA A 460 -8.77 -12.69 -5.53
CA ALA A 460 -9.66 -13.68 -6.12
C ALA A 460 -9.00 -15.06 -6.38
N THR A 461 -7.75 -15.26 -5.96
CA THR A 461 -6.95 -16.46 -6.26
C THR A 461 -7.29 -17.70 -5.43
N GLY A 462 -8.56 -17.97 -5.13
CA GLY A 462 -8.90 -19.14 -4.33
C GLY A 462 -10.24 -19.80 -4.56
N GLU A 463 -11.23 -19.11 -5.10
CA GLU A 463 -12.59 -19.64 -5.19
C GLU A 463 -13.23 -19.38 -6.57
N THR A 464 -12.76 -20.06 -7.57
CA THR A 464 -13.56 -20.26 -8.78
C THR A 464 -14.45 -21.48 -8.59
N VAL A 465 -15.53 -21.33 -7.83
CA VAL A 465 -16.66 -22.20 -8.00
C VAL A 465 -17.34 -21.76 -9.31
N THR A 466 -17.19 -22.56 -10.32
CA THR A 466 -17.76 -22.33 -11.65
C THR A 466 -19.28 -22.16 -11.52
N GLY A 467 -19.76 -20.93 -11.76
CA GLY A 467 -21.18 -20.63 -11.92
C GLY A 467 -21.81 -19.65 -10.93
N ASP A 468 -21.18 -19.30 -9.82
CA ASP A 468 -21.72 -18.33 -8.86
C ASP A 468 -21.14 -16.92 -9.05
N ALA A 469 -22.02 -15.92 -9.08
CA ALA A 469 -21.61 -14.51 -9.11
C ALA A 469 -20.90 -14.15 -7.79
N ASN A 470 -19.64 -13.74 -7.89
CA ASN A 470 -18.86 -13.30 -6.72
C ASN A 470 -18.80 -11.77 -6.67
N PRO A 471 -19.55 -11.11 -5.75
CA PRO A 471 -19.58 -9.66 -5.64
C PRO A 471 -18.20 -9.04 -5.38
N LYS A 472 -17.35 -9.71 -4.59
CA LYS A 472 -16.00 -9.21 -4.31
C LYS A 472 -15.12 -9.12 -5.56
N VAL A 473 -15.27 -10.07 -6.49
CA VAL A 473 -14.56 -10.04 -7.78
C VAL A 473 -15.07 -8.88 -8.63
N ALA A 474 -16.38 -8.70 -8.71
CA ALA A 474 -17.00 -7.60 -9.45
C ALA A 474 -16.60 -6.24 -8.85
N ALA A 475 -16.68 -6.08 -7.54
CA ALA A 475 -16.23 -4.88 -6.83
C ALA A 475 -14.74 -4.60 -7.05
N THR A 476 -13.89 -5.63 -6.96
CA THR A 476 -12.44 -5.49 -7.20
C THR A 476 -12.17 -4.99 -8.61
N ASN A 477 -12.78 -5.63 -9.63
CA ASN A 477 -12.62 -5.21 -11.02
C ASN A 477 -13.10 -3.77 -11.25
N TYR A 478 -14.22 -3.40 -10.63
CA TYR A 478 -14.76 -2.05 -10.72
C TYR A 478 -13.82 -1.01 -10.09
N ILE A 479 -13.30 -1.28 -8.88
CA ILE A 479 -12.35 -0.39 -8.19
C ILE A 479 -11.03 -0.29 -8.99
N VAL A 480 -10.48 -1.39 -9.51
CA VAL A 480 -9.26 -1.36 -10.33
C VAL A 480 -9.44 -0.47 -11.57
N LYS A 481 -10.59 -0.61 -12.26
CA LYS A 481 -10.93 0.25 -13.40
C LYS A 481 -11.07 1.71 -12.96
N MET A 482 -11.74 1.96 -11.86
CA MET A 482 -11.93 3.30 -11.31
C MET A 482 -10.59 3.96 -10.97
N LEU A 483 -9.66 3.26 -10.29
CA LEU A 483 -8.32 3.78 -9.97
C LEU A 483 -7.59 4.29 -11.22
N ALA A 484 -7.68 3.56 -12.33
CA ALA A 484 -7.05 3.97 -13.58
C ALA A 484 -7.69 5.24 -14.17
N GLU A 485 -9.03 5.35 -14.13
CA GLU A 485 -9.78 6.46 -14.71
C GLU A 485 -9.65 7.76 -13.90
N VAL A 486 -9.84 7.70 -12.57
CA VAL A 486 -9.93 8.91 -11.74
C VAL A 486 -8.58 9.61 -11.55
N ARG A 487 -7.47 8.91 -11.83
CA ARG A 487 -6.13 9.52 -11.88
C ARG A 487 -6.08 10.71 -12.84
N ALA A 488 -6.67 10.58 -14.03
CA ALA A 488 -6.73 11.65 -15.03
C ALA A 488 -7.64 12.81 -14.59
N LEU A 489 -8.61 12.53 -13.70
CA LEU A 489 -9.56 13.49 -13.16
C LEU A 489 -9.04 14.22 -11.91
N ARG A 490 -7.79 13.97 -11.52
CA ARG A 490 -7.11 14.56 -10.34
C ARG A 490 -7.74 14.14 -9.00
N GLU A 491 -8.32 12.94 -8.96
CA GLU A 491 -8.83 12.32 -7.74
C GLU A 491 -7.77 11.43 -7.11
N GLY A 492 -7.59 11.55 -5.78
CA GLY A 492 -6.77 10.67 -4.98
C GLY A 492 -7.62 9.59 -4.31
N ILE A 493 -7.14 8.35 -4.25
CA ILE A 493 -7.75 7.31 -3.43
C ILE A 493 -6.69 6.76 -2.49
N ILE A 494 -6.95 6.82 -1.19
CA ILE A 494 -6.10 6.25 -0.14
C ILE A 494 -6.81 5.03 0.42
N ILE A 495 -6.19 3.88 0.24
CA ILE A 495 -6.70 2.59 0.69
C ILE A 495 -5.94 2.19 1.95
N ALA A 496 -6.65 1.91 3.04
CA ALA A 496 -6.06 1.45 4.28
C ALA A 496 -6.51 0.03 4.60
N ASP A 497 -5.54 -0.83 4.95
CA ASP A 497 -5.80 -2.20 5.36
C ASP A 497 -4.77 -2.72 6.37
N GLN A 498 -5.03 -3.89 6.95
CA GLN A 498 -4.13 -4.52 7.91
C GLN A 498 -3.22 -5.53 7.23
N LEU A 499 -3.69 -6.25 6.21
CA LEU A 499 -3.05 -7.41 5.60
C LEU A 499 -2.87 -7.20 4.08
N PRO A 500 -1.69 -6.83 3.60
CA PRO A 500 -1.43 -6.70 2.17
C PRO A 500 -1.73 -7.94 1.33
N THR A 501 -1.53 -9.15 1.87
CA THR A 501 -1.74 -10.42 1.16
C THR A 501 -3.20 -10.72 0.84
N VAL A 502 -4.14 -10.15 1.61
CA VAL A 502 -5.58 -10.32 1.37
C VAL A 502 -6.09 -9.43 0.24
N MET A 503 -5.38 -8.35 -0.05
CA MET A 503 -5.73 -7.38 -1.09
C MET A 503 -5.42 -7.91 -2.48
N ALA A 504 -6.23 -7.53 -3.45
CA ALA A 504 -5.94 -7.79 -4.86
C ALA A 504 -4.62 -7.13 -5.29
N ALA A 505 -3.72 -7.92 -5.89
CA ALA A 505 -2.40 -7.43 -6.31
C ALA A 505 -2.48 -6.26 -7.30
N GLU A 506 -3.51 -6.25 -8.15
CA GLU A 506 -3.78 -5.19 -9.12
C GLU A 506 -4.03 -3.83 -8.43
N VAL A 507 -4.73 -3.83 -7.30
CA VAL A 507 -4.99 -2.62 -6.52
C VAL A 507 -3.69 -2.10 -5.92
N LEU A 508 -2.89 -2.98 -5.31
CA LEU A 508 -1.60 -2.60 -4.72
C LEU A 508 -0.61 -2.06 -5.77
N LYS A 509 -0.61 -2.64 -6.98
CA LYS A 509 0.22 -2.17 -8.11
C LYS A 509 -0.20 -0.79 -8.62
N ASN A 510 -1.48 -0.46 -8.56
CA ASN A 510 -2.03 0.81 -9.00
C ASN A 510 -1.87 1.95 -7.98
N THR A 511 -1.33 1.67 -6.79
CA THR A 511 -1.05 2.71 -5.78
C THR A 511 0.39 3.20 -5.89
N GLY A 512 0.58 4.48 -6.19
CA GLY A 512 1.90 5.10 -6.38
C GLY A 512 2.61 5.48 -5.08
N LEU A 513 1.85 5.75 -4.00
CA LEU A 513 2.37 5.99 -2.66
C LEU A 513 2.08 4.78 -1.77
N LYS A 514 3.08 4.31 -1.03
CA LYS A 514 2.94 3.24 -0.05
C LYS A 514 3.50 3.69 1.29
N ILE A 515 2.71 3.55 2.35
CA ILE A 515 3.09 3.83 3.73
C ILE A 515 2.88 2.55 4.53
N VAL A 516 3.97 1.93 4.95
CA VAL A 516 3.95 0.62 5.59
C VAL A 516 4.40 0.75 7.04
N HIS A 517 3.47 0.60 7.96
CA HIS A 517 3.74 0.47 9.39
C HIS A 517 4.16 -0.95 9.72
N ARG A 518 4.31 -1.26 11.02
CA ARG A 518 4.70 -2.59 11.47
C ARG A 518 3.80 -3.68 10.91
N LEU A 519 4.42 -4.70 10.30
CA LEU A 519 3.80 -5.94 9.84
C LEU A 519 4.56 -7.12 10.46
N THR A 520 3.86 -8.03 11.11
CA THR A 520 4.46 -9.19 11.81
C THR A 520 4.59 -10.42 10.92
N ALA A 521 3.66 -10.62 9.98
CA ALA A 521 3.66 -11.76 9.08
C ALA A 521 4.74 -11.60 7.99
N GLY A 522 5.48 -12.67 7.70
CA GLY A 522 6.60 -12.65 6.76
C GLY A 522 6.15 -12.49 5.30
N ASP A 523 5.04 -13.14 4.94
CA ASP A 523 4.41 -13.08 3.62
C ASP A 523 3.88 -11.67 3.31
N ASP A 524 3.23 -11.01 4.26
CA ASP A 524 2.78 -9.63 4.10
C ASP A 524 3.96 -8.67 3.86
N ARG A 525 5.05 -8.84 4.64
CA ARG A 525 6.26 -8.02 4.47
C ARG A 525 6.93 -8.26 3.12
N ALA A 526 6.99 -9.51 2.66
CA ALA A 526 7.57 -9.86 1.38
C ALA A 526 6.78 -9.22 0.23
N VAL A 527 5.46 -9.41 0.19
CA VAL A 527 4.59 -8.88 -0.87
C VAL A 527 4.71 -7.36 -0.98
N ILE A 528 4.55 -6.65 0.14
CA ILE A 528 4.58 -5.19 0.08
C ILE A 528 6.00 -4.64 -0.12
N GLY A 529 7.02 -5.31 0.43
CA GLY A 529 8.41 -4.92 0.28
C GLY A 529 8.90 -5.03 -1.17
N GLU A 530 8.53 -6.10 -1.87
CA GLU A 530 8.81 -6.23 -3.31
C GLU A 530 8.16 -5.12 -4.13
N MET A 531 6.89 -4.79 -3.85
CA MET A 531 6.17 -3.70 -4.53
C MET A 531 6.77 -2.31 -4.27
N MET A 532 7.49 -2.14 -3.17
CA MET A 532 8.20 -0.91 -2.81
C MET A 532 9.65 -0.89 -3.31
N SER A 533 10.16 -1.96 -3.89
CA SER A 533 11.57 -2.16 -4.19
C SER A 533 12.48 -2.04 -2.95
N ALA A 534 11.98 -2.51 -1.82
CA ALA A 534 12.72 -2.54 -0.57
C ALA A 534 13.77 -3.66 -0.57
N ASN A 535 14.91 -3.42 0.06
CA ASN A 535 15.91 -4.46 0.24
C ASN A 535 15.54 -5.43 1.36
N GLY A 536 16.21 -6.59 1.45
CA GLY A 536 15.91 -7.63 2.43
C GLY A 536 15.96 -7.13 3.88
N MET A 537 16.91 -6.27 4.24
CA MET A 537 17.02 -5.69 5.58
C MET A 537 15.85 -4.74 5.90
N GLN A 538 15.43 -3.94 4.93
CA GLN A 538 14.26 -3.06 5.08
C GLN A 538 12.99 -3.90 5.30
N ILE A 539 12.78 -4.96 4.51
CA ILE A 539 11.65 -5.88 4.65
C ILE A 539 11.61 -6.53 6.05
N GLU A 540 12.76 -7.02 6.52
CA GLU A 540 12.84 -7.61 7.86
C GLU A 540 12.62 -6.57 8.96
N SER A 541 13.15 -5.36 8.82
CA SER A 541 13.04 -4.29 9.81
C SER A 541 11.60 -3.85 10.07
N ILE A 542 10.68 -4.01 9.10
CA ILE A 542 9.25 -3.66 9.25
C ILE A 542 8.64 -4.38 10.46
N ALA A 543 9.09 -5.62 10.78
CA ALA A 543 8.58 -6.37 11.93
C ALA A 543 8.87 -5.70 13.27
N THR A 544 9.91 -4.90 13.34
CA THR A 544 10.44 -4.29 14.58
C THR A 544 10.03 -2.83 14.76
N TYR A 545 9.23 -2.27 13.83
CA TYR A 545 8.82 -0.87 13.90
C TYR A 545 8.01 -0.57 15.15
N MET A 546 8.32 0.55 15.76
CA MET A 546 7.54 1.09 16.88
C MET A 546 6.28 1.79 16.36
N PRO A 547 5.25 1.98 17.19
CA PRO A 547 4.07 2.76 16.80
C PRO A 547 4.46 4.13 16.23
N GLY A 548 3.92 4.44 15.04
CA GLY A 548 4.24 5.66 14.30
C GLY A 548 5.44 5.56 13.35
N ASP A 549 6.30 4.54 13.46
CA ASP A 549 7.32 4.27 12.45
C ASP A 549 6.65 3.78 11.16
N ALA A 550 7.13 4.23 10.01
CA ALA A 550 6.66 3.79 8.71
C ALA A 550 7.79 3.73 7.69
N LEU A 551 7.71 2.76 6.78
CA LEU A 551 8.49 2.71 5.55
C LEU A 551 7.67 3.37 4.44
N ILE A 552 8.23 4.35 3.76
CA ILE A 552 7.54 5.13 2.72
C ILE A 552 8.21 4.93 1.38
N SER A 553 7.39 4.71 0.36
CA SER A 553 7.82 4.66 -1.04
C SER A 553 6.79 5.37 -1.91
N TYR A 554 7.27 6.15 -2.87
CA TYR A 554 6.42 6.74 -3.91
C TYR A 554 7.19 6.86 -5.22
N GLU A 555 6.46 7.01 -6.31
CA GLU A 555 7.04 7.11 -7.65
C GLU A 555 7.97 8.33 -7.77
N GLY A 556 9.21 8.09 -8.15
CA GLY A 556 10.28 9.09 -8.20
C GLY A 556 11.35 8.91 -7.12
N LEU A 557 11.08 8.10 -6.09
CA LEU A 557 12.11 7.68 -5.14
C LEU A 557 12.90 6.49 -5.67
N MET A 558 14.21 6.55 -5.56
CA MET A 558 15.08 5.41 -5.94
C MET A 558 14.94 4.23 -4.97
N ARG A 559 14.65 4.51 -3.69
CA ARG A 559 14.48 3.50 -2.63
C ARG A 559 13.51 3.99 -1.57
N PRO A 560 12.77 3.09 -0.91
CA PRO A 560 11.94 3.46 0.22
C PRO A 560 12.79 3.93 1.40
N PHE A 561 12.24 4.82 2.20
CA PHE A 561 12.90 5.34 3.40
C PHE A 561 12.03 5.17 4.65
N LYS A 562 12.68 4.92 5.77
CA LYS A 562 12.01 4.85 7.08
C LYS A 562 11.86 6.24 7.67
N MET A 563 10.69 6.55 8.22
CA MET A 563 10.47 7.75 9.03
C MET A 563 9.51 7.50 10.19
N LYS A 564 9.47 8.43 11.11
CA LYS A 564 8.42 8.49 12.11
C LYS A 564 7.36 9.50 11.67
N ILE A 565 6.12 9.05 11.51
CA ILE A 565 4.98 9.91 11.22
C ILE A 565 4.73 10.82 12.43
N ALA A 566 4.39 12.07 12.18
CA ALA A 566 4.06 13.00 13.24
C ALA A 566 2.88 12.47 14.07
N GLU A 567 3.01 12.58 15.37
CA GLU A 567 1.92 12.22 16.27
C GLU A 567 0.82 13.27 16.18
N PHE A 568 -0.37 12.80 15.85
CA PHE A 568 -1.56 13.64 15.82
C PHE A 568 -2.18 13.63 17.21
N ASN A 569 -1.77 14.58 18.05
CA ASN A 569 -2.16 14.69 19.46
C ASN A 569 -3.65 15.07 19.59
N LEU A 570 -4.54 14.19 19.16
CA LEU A 570 -5.95 14.30 19.47
C LEU A 570 -6.26 13.53 20.75
N LYS A 571 -7.20 14.06 21.51
CA LYS A 571 -7.89 13.30 22.55
C LYS A 571 -8.64 12.15 21.88
N ASP A 572 -8.97 11.12 22.65
CA ASP A 572 -9.82 10.04 22.19
C ASP A 572 -11.05 10.57 21.43
N ALA A 573 -11.51 9.79 20.45
CA ALA A 573 -12.68 10.14 19.66
C ALA A 573 -13.85 10.55 20.56
N PRO A 574 -14.51 11.69 20.31
CA PRO A 574 -15.52 12.20 21.21
C PRO A 574 -16.72 11.24 21.30
N ALA A 575 -17.30 11.13 22.48
CA ALA A 575 -18.56 10.43 22.65
C ALA A 575 -19.65 11.04 21.75
N THR A 576 -20.63 10.24 21.37
CA THR A 576 -21.68 10.62 20.41
C THR A 576 -22.41 11.90 20.83
N GLU A 577 -22.67 12.10 22.11
CA GLU A 577 -23.35 13.29 22.64
C GLU A 577 -22.52 14.57 22.42
N LYS A 578 -21.23 14.52 22.73
CA LYS A 578 -20.31 15.64 22.51
C LYS A 578 -20.09 15.91 21.02
N LEU A 579 -20.06 14.86 20.20
CA LEU A 579 -19.99 15.03 18.75
C LEU A 579 -21.20 15.79 18.24
N TYR A 580 -22.41 15.48 18.73
CA TYR A 580 -23.63 16.18 18.32
C TYR A 580 -23.62 17.66 18.68
N GLU A 581 -23.08 18.01 19.84
CA GLU A 581 -22.92 19.43 20.22
C GLU A 581 -21.99 20.16 19.24
N LEU A 582 -20.81 19.57 18.99
CA LEU A 582 -19.81 20.15 18.07
C LEU A 582 -20.35 20.29 16.65
N MET A 583 -21.05 19.28 16.14
CA MET A 583 -21.59 19.27 14.79
C MET A 583 -22.78 20.22 14.65
N SER A 584 -23.63 20.35 15.68
CA SER A 584 -24.74 21.30 15.66
C SER A 584 -24.24 22.74 15.54
N ILE A 585 -23.17 23.08 16.25
CA ILE A 585 -22.53 24.40 16.13
C ILE A 585 -22.00 24.62 14.70
N ARG A 586 -21.34 23.63 14.12
CA ARG A 586 -20.79 23.72 12.76
C ARG A 586 -21.86 23.75 11.68
N ASP A 587 -22.94 22.96 11.84
CA ASP A 587 -24.10 23.01 10.94
C ASP A 587 -24.79 24.38 10.94
N LEU A 588 -24.84 25.05 12.08
CA LEU A 588 -25.32 26.42 12.18
C LEU A 588 -24.37 27.42 11.50
N GLN A 589 -23.08 27.15 11.54
CA GLN A 589 -22.06 27.99 10.88
C GLN A 589 -22.04 27.80 9.35
N ARG A 590 -22.52 26.65 8.86
CA ARG A 590 -22.72 26.43 7.43
C ARG A 590 -24.03 27.05 7.01
N HIS A 591 -24.00 27.71 5.89
CA HIS A 591 -25.22 28.02 5.13
C HIS A 591 -25.70 26.73 4.44
N ILE A 592 -26.17 25.74 5.23
CA ILE A 592 -26.86 24.56 4.67
C ILE A 592 -28.06 25.08 3.90
N SER A 593 -28.25 24.61 2.67
CA SER A 593 -29.40 25.02 1.88
C SER A 593 -30.67 24.77 2.67
N LYS A 594 -31.59 25.74 2.68
CA LYS A 594 -32.89 25.64 3.40
C LYS A 594 -33.64 24.34 3.08
N GLU A 595 -33.46 23.85 1.86
CA GLU A 595 -34.05 22.59 1.35
C GLU A 595 -33.50 21.34 2.05
N THR A 596 -32.17 21.21 2.20
CA THR A 596 -31.56 20.03 2.87
C THR A 596 -31.99 19.95 4.33
N PHE A 597 -32.12 21.10 4.98
CA PHE A 597 -32.57 21.17 6.35
C PHE A 597 -34.06 20.81 6.50
N ALA A 598 -34.92 21.30 5.60
CA ALA A 598 -36.34 20.99 5.59
C ALA A 598 -36.62 19.50 5.38
N ILE A 599 -35.86 18.83 4.50
CA ILE A 599 -35.94 17.39 4.27
C ILE A 599 -35.54 16.61 5.52
N ARG A 600 -34.47 16.98 6.20
CA ARG A 600 -34.05 16.37 7.47
C ARG A 600 -35.13 16.48 8.52
N LEU A 601 -35.77 17.65 8.67
CA LEU A 601 -36.85 17.87 9.63
C LEU A 601 -38.10 17.05 9.30
N GLN A 602 -38.49 16.95 8.04
CA GLN A 602 -39.64 16.13 7.64
C GLN A 602 -39.44 14.65 7.94
N LYS A 603 -38.25 14.10 7.74
CA LYS A 603 -37.93 12.70 8.05
C LYS A 603 -37.88 12.41 9.56
N ASN A 604 -37.44 13.35 10.37
CA ASN A 604 -37.24 13.17 11.82
C ASN A 604 -38.31 13.87 12.67
N LYS A 605 -39.55 13.97 12.21
CA LYS A 605 -40.67 14.65 12.94
C LYS A 605 -40.77 14.27 14.41
N GLN A 606 -40.38 13.06 14.80
CA GLN A 606 -40.45 12.60 16.20
C GLN A 606 -39.24 13.02 17.05
N ASN A 607 -38.09 13.32 16.44
CA ASN A 607 -36.85 13.67 17.15
C ASN A 607 -36.51 15.18 17.12
N TRP A 608 -37.17 15.96 16.26
CA TRP A 608 -36.86 17.36 16.06
C TRP A 608 -37.02 18.23 17.33
N MET A 609 -37.92 17.87 18.26
CA MET A 609 -38.05 18.56 19.54
C MET A 609 -36.81 18.48 20.43
N LYS A 610 -36.01 17.39 20.30
CA LYS A 610 -34.73 17.27 21.01
C LYS A 610 -33.67 18.12 20.34
N GLU A 611 -33.62 18.13 19.02
CA GLU A 611 -32.68 18.91 18.23
C GLU A 611 -32.94 20.41 18.37
N TRP A 612 -34.20 20.80 18.42
CA TRP A 612 -34.61 22.17 18.71
C TRP A 612 -34.11 22.65 20.08
N ARG A 613 -34.28 21.83 21.12
CA ARG A 613 -33.78 22.19 22.46
C ARG A 613 -32.27 22.39 22.48
N ILE A 614 -31.53 21.59 21.72
CA ILE A 614 -30.07 21.73 21.57
C ILE A 614 -29.74 23.00 20.80
N ALA A 615 -30.46 23.28 19.72
CA ALA A 615 -30.28 24.50 18.95
C ALA A 615 -30.55 25.75 19.79
N VAL A 616 -31.59 25.73 20.66
CA VAL A 616 -31.90 26.82 21.61
C VAL A 616 -30.78 27.00 22.64
N VAL A 617 -30.24 25.91 23.21
CA VAL A 617 -29.15 25.99 24.18
C VAL A 617 -27.87 26.55 23.52
N VAL A 618 -27.57 26.08 22.29
CA VAL A 618 -26.45 26.63 21.51
C VAL A 618 -26.66 28.09 21.18
N PHE A 619 -27.89 28.48 20.85
CA PHE A 619 -28.25 29.88 20.58
C PHE A 619 -28.07 30.77 21.81
N GLU A 620 -28.53 30.33 22.99
CA GLU A 620 -28.35 31.04 24.25
C GLU A 620 -26.86 31.21 24.61
N GLN A 621 -26.04 30.16 24.36
CA GLN A 621 -24.60 30.27 24.56
C GLN A 621 -23.93 31.23 23.59
N LEU A 622 -24.35 31.22 22.32
CA LEU A 622 -23.82 32.17 21.30
C LEU A 622 -24.26 33.60 21.53
N GLN A 623 -25.47 33.85 22.05
CA GLN A 623 -25.93 35.18 22.47
C GLN A 623 -25.12 35.74 23.65
N ASN A 624 -24.68 34.86 24.56
CA ASN A 624 -23.84 35.26 25.69
C ASN A 624 -22.40 35.55 25.28
N ASP A 625 -21.95 35.00 24.14
CA ASP A 625 -20.62 35.23 23.54
C ASP A 625 -20.65 36.38 22.51
N CYS A 626 -21.02 37.59 22.92
CA CYS A 626 -21.35 38.80 22.13
C CYS A 626 -20.38 39.24 21.03
N SER A 627 -19.46 38.43 20.53
CA SER A 627 -18.45 38.85 19.55
C SER A 627 -18.76 38.53 18.08
N LYS A 628 -19.97 37.96 17.75
CA LYS A 628 -20.26 37.46 16.38
C LYS A 628 -21.66 37.88 15.89
N ILE A 629 -21.80 39.14 15.54
CA ILE A 629 -23.06 39.72 15.04
C ILE A 629 -23.61 39.01 13.79
N ASP A 630 -22.74 38.58 12.88
CA ASP A 630 -23.13 37.90 11.63
C ASP A 630 -23.79 36.51 11.84
N MET A 631 -23.52 35.89 12.98
CA MET A 631 -24.16 34.61 13.33
C MET A 631 -25.60 34.77 13.82
N ILE A 632 -25.98 35.92 14.35
CA ILE A 632 -27.32 36.18 14.90
C ILE A 632 -28.37 36.25 13.79
N GLU A 633 -28.05 36.81 12.63
CA GLU A 633 -28.95 36.82 11.47
C GLU A 633 -29.21 35.40 10.93
N SER A 634 -28.18 34.57 10.84
CA SER A 634 -28.30 33.19 10.41
C SER A 634 -29.16 32.35 11.37
N ILE A 635 -29.05 32.58 12.67
CA ILE A 635 -29.86 31.89 13.69
C ILE A 635 -31.32 32.37 13.66
N ASN A 636 -31.57 33.64 13.43
CA ASN A 636 -32.92 34.16 13.24
C ASN A 636 -33.60 33.59 11.99
N GLU A 637 -32.89 33.44 10.90
CA GLU A 637 -33.39 32.75 9.71
C GLU A 637 -33.71 31.27 9.97
N TYR A 638 -32.89 30.59 10.76
CA TYR A 638 -33.10 29.23 11.20
C TYR A 638 -34.35 29.11 12.08
N GLU A 639 -34.57 30.02 13.03
CA GLU A 639 -35.73 30.09 13.89
C GLU A 639 -37.02 30.34 13.08
N ILE A 640 -36.98 31.23 12.09
CA ILE A 640 -38.10 31.49 11.18
C ILE A 640 -38.45 30.25 10.37
N LEU A 641 -37.43 29.55 9.83
CA LEU A 641 -37.64 28.33 9.05
C LEU A 641 -38.27 27.22 9.88
N VAL A 642 -37.77 26.97 11.09
CA VAL A 642 -38.33 25.98 12.00
C VAL A 642 -39.76 26.33 12.44
N ASN A 643 -40.02 27.60 12.77
CA ASN A 643 -41.36 28.03 13.12
C ASN A 643 -42.35 27.94 11.97
N THR A 644 -41.90 28.06 10.72
CA THR A 644 -42.72 27.90 9.52
C THR A 644 -43.07 26.43 9.30
N ILE A 645 -42.12 25.52 9.46
CA ILE A 645 -42.31 24.06 9.30
C ILE A 645 -43.18 23.47 10.43
N VAL A 646 -43.14 24.05 11.61
CA VAL A 646 -43.94 23.59 12.76
C VAL A 646 -45.41 24.01 12.65
N LYS A 647 -45.69 25.06 11.88
CA LYS A 647 -47.07 25.57 11.66
C LYS A 647 -47.83 24.84 10.56
N ASP A 648 -47.11 24.25 9.61
CA ASP A 648 -47.63 23.35 8.56
C ASP A 648 -47.60 21.89 9.05
#